data_967bb35d89281773bd2859934d63bf42
#
_entry.id   967bb35d89281773bd2859934d63bf42
#
_cell.length_a   1.000
_cell.length_b   1.000
_cell.length_c   1.000
_cell.angle_alpha   90.00
_cell.angle_beta   90.00
_cell.angle_gamma   90.00
#
_symmetry.space_group_name_H-M   'P 1'
#
loop_
_entity.id
_entity.type
_entity.pdbx_description
1 polymer ?
#
loop_
_entity_poly.entity_id
_entity_poly.type
_entity_poly.pdbx_seq_one_letter_code
_entity_poly.pdbx_strand_id
1 'polypeptide(L)'
;MTPRHVLLGTAGHIDHGKTSLVRALTGIHTDRLPEEQARGISIELGFAHFREDDVQFHVVDVPGHERFIRQMTAGAAGIELALLVVAADDGVMPQTREHLDILRLLGVAQGVVALTKTDLVDPELVELARDDIARLLADSPFANAPIIPVSSKTGEGLAALRQALAAVARALPPRPSGVLFRLPIDRVFSVAGHGTVVTGSVLSGSVQSGETLEWLPARVPVRVRGVQEYGASIELSGVGRRCAINLAGARDLAIERGDEVATPGFLQPSTRLLVEVTTLESAAEPVADRLSARLHLGTAEVPVRVARPGPPIEPGEKGFAELRLQRPVVAAWGQRFILRRLSPAQTMAGGVILDPGVGPQTRLAQLEEQGGWRSDPDPRTRLSRWWAQMEMVDLDPLVAAWNVGIDPQQFPQFVADLKANGDLQALGGNAGWVHRDRLQALADQMLARIRSTVVARQPRRSLPRGVLLNACQNLAGASLLELAWKQLLTREHLVQVGGNFGPADLQVALSKVQRTLLRNVLQKMEEGGLAPPTEKELAAALEVQPAPLEAILTVLVEDERLIPLGKGFYYLPEALERARELCVARLSQGPATVSELRDAWGVSRKHGIPLCEYFDARGVTVRAGDLRKLGSH
;
A
#
# COMPACT_ATOMS: atom_id res chain seq x y z
N MET A 1 6.40 -15.55 -37.65
CA MET A 1 6.61 -15.01 -36.28
C MET A 1 5.92 -13.66 -36.21
N THR A 2 5.17 -13.38 -35.14
CA THR A 2 4.62 -12.06 -34.88
C THR A 2 5.77 -11.07 -34.62
N PRO A 3 5.79 -9.91 -35.25
CA PRO A 3 6.88 -8.96 -35.07
C PRO A 3 6.90 -8.44 -33.61
N ARG A 4 8.10 -8.18 -33.09
CA ARG A 4 8.29 -7.47 -31.84
C ARG A 4 7.96 -5.99 -32.04
N HIS A 5 7.03 -5.47 -31.28
CA HIS A 5 6.67 -4.06 -31.32
C HIS A 5 7.50 -3.28 -30.31
N VAL A 6 8.13 -2.18 -30.73
CA VAL A 6 8.99 -1.32 -29.89
C VAL A 6 8.64 0.16 -30.10
N LEU A 7 8.41 0.87 -29.01
CA LEU A 7 8.19 2.31 -29.05
C LEU A 7 9.56 3.03 -29.01
N LEU A 8 9.93 3.63 -30.14
CA LEU A 8 11.17 4.38 -30.36
C LEU A 8 10.92 5.89 -30.20
N GLY A 9 11.61 6.54 -29.28
CA GLY A 9 11.52 8.01 -29.12
C GLY A 9 12.77 8.71 -29.62
N THR A 10 12.61 9.78 -30.41
CA THR A 10 13.74 10.65 -30.74
C THR A 10 14.07 11.59 -29.59
N ALA A 11 15.34 11.99 -29.45
CA ALA A 11 15.82 12.97 -28.49
C ALA A 11 16.98 13.75 -29.09
N GLY A 12 17.25 14.97 -28.62
CA GLY A 12 18.35 15.77 -29.12
C GLY A 12 17.94 17.23 -29.40
N HIS A 13 18.93 18.06 -29.69
CA HIS A 13 18.77 19.51 -29.88
C HIS A 13 17.87 19.86 -31.07
N ILE A 14 17.33 21.09 -31.08
CA ILE A 14 16.70 21.69 -32.27
C ILE A 14 17.74 21.71 -33.41
N ASP A 15 17.29 21.58 -34.64
CA ASP A 15 18.11 21.61 -35.87
C ASP A 15 19.17 20.49 -36.01
N HIS A 16 19.26 19.54 -35.08
CA HIS A 16 20.09 18.34 -35.22
C HIS A 16 19.52 17.31 -36.20
N GLY A 17 18.41 17.61 -36.86
CA GLY A 17 17.88 16.80 -37.96
C GLY A 17 17.03 15.60 -37.53
N LYS A 18 16.42 15.61 -36.31
CA LYS A 18 15.51 14.52 -35.82
C LYS A 18 14.44 14.16 -36.85
N THR A 19 13.60 15.13 -37.21
CA THR A 19 12.49 14.97 -38.18
C THR A 19 12.98 14.54 -39.55
N SER A 20 14.10 15.11 -40.03
CA SER A 20 14.73 14.69 -41.28
C SER A 20 15.22 13.25 -41.23
N LEU A 21 15.81 12.83 -40.12
CA LEU A 21 16.25 11.48 -39.91
C LEU A 21 15.07 10.49 -39.85
N VAL A 22 13.99 10.84 -39.11
CA VAL A 22 12.78 10.02 -39.06
C VAL A 22 12.17 9.87 -40.47
N ARG A 23 12.12 10.94 -41.24
CA ARG A 23 11.67 10.87 -42.62
C ARG A 23 12.56 9.97 -43.48
N ALA A 24 13.89 10.05 -43.33
CA ALA A 24 14.83 9.22 -44.08
C ALA A 24 14.71 7.73 -43.72
N LEU A 25 14.44 7.41 -42.43
CA LEU A 25 14.27 6.04 -41.97
C LEU A 25 12.92 5.42 -42.36
N THR A 26 11.84 6.22 -42.41
CA THR A 26 10.47 5.74 -42.51
C THR A 26 9.76 6.09 -43.80
N GLY A 27 10.21 7.11 -44.53
CA GLY A 27 9.52 7.71 -45.68
C GLY A 27 8.31 8.59 -45.26
N ILE A 28 8.02 8.73 -43.97
CA ILE A 28 6.85 9.46 -43.44
C ILE A 28 7.29 10.84 -42.98
N HIS A 29 6.55 11.87 -43.37
CA HIS A 29 6.76 13.26 -42.93
C HIS A 29 5.98 13.48 -41.62
N THR A 30 6.69 13.77 -40.54
CA THR A 30 6.10 13.92 -39.20
C THR A 30 5.57 15.31 -38.90
N ASP A 31 6.13 16.35 -39.52
CA ASP A 31 5.67 17.74 -39.41
C ASP A 31 4.41 17.98 -40.27
N ARG A 32 3.27 18.12 -39.60
CA ARG A 32 1.96 18.22 -40.27
C ARG A 32 1.35 19.62 -40.24
N LEU A 33 1.79 20.46 -39.29
CA LEU A 33 1.28 21.81 -39.16
C LEU A 33 1.92 22.73 -40.24
N PRO A 34 1.16 23.62 -40.85
CA PRO A 34 1.71 24.61 -41.78
C PRO A 34 2.83 25.45 -41.15
N GLU A 35 2.74 25.73 -39.83
CA GLU A 35 3.76 26.48 -39.10
C GLU A 35 5.06 25.69 -38.93
N GLU A 36 4.98 24.37 -38.71
CA GLU A 36 6.16 23.49 -38.64
C GLU A 36 6.90 23.50 -40.00
N GLN A 37 6.16 23.34 -41.08
CA GLN A 37 6.72 23.34 -42.43
C GLN A 37 7.29 24.68 -42.84
N ALA A 38 6.66 25.78 -42.42
CA ALA A 38 7.12 27.12 -42.72
C ALA A 38 8.36 27.55 -41.93
N ARG A 39 8.47 27.08 -40.67
CA ARG A 39 9.57 27.43 -39.74
C ARG A 39 10.68 26.39 -39.70
N GLY A 40 10.45 25.18 -40.22
CA GLY A 40 11.40 24.06 -40.15
C GLY A 40 11.61 23.49 -38.76
N ILE A 41 10.67 23.75 -37.83
CA ILE A 41 10.76 23.28 -36.44
C ILE A 41 9.52 22.49 -36.07
N SER A 42 9.69 21.33 -35.46
CA SER A 42 8.57 20.52 -34.91
C SER A 42 8.00 21.18 -33.67
N ILE A 43 6.68 21.33 -33.60
CA ILE A 43 5.92 21.95 -32.52
C ILE A 43 5.15 20.87 -31.75
N GLU A 44 4.55 19.93 -32.47
CA GLU A 44 3.80 18.80 -31.91
C GLU A 44 4.56 17.48 -32.01
N LEU A 45 4.05 16.46 -31.32
CA LEU A 45 4.56 15.10 -31.50
C LEU A 45 4.33 14.61 -32.92
N GLY A 46 5.39 14.17 -33.56
CA GLY A 46 5.33 13.45 -34.81
C GLY A 46 5.21 11.96 -34.60
N PHE A 47 4.52 11.26 -35.49
CA PHE A 47 4.37 9.80 -35.39
C PHE A 47 4.67 9.16 -36.73
N ALA A 48 5.56 8.17 -36.72
CA ALA A 48 5.94 7.40 -37.87
C ALA A 48 6.11 5.91 -37.49
N HIS A 49 6.37 5.08 -38.48
CA HIS A 49 6.66 3.69 -38.24
C HIS A 49 7.53 3.11 -39.35
N PHE A 50 8.30 2.09 -39.02
CA PHE A 50 9.02 1.29 -40.01
C PHE A 50 9.25 -0.11 -39.44
N ARG A 51 9.55 -1.02 -40.34
CA ARG A 51 9.93 -2.38 -39.98
C ARG A 51 11.36 -2.67 -40.39
N GLU A 52 12.07 -3.34 -39.50
CA GLU A 52 13.39 -3.90 -39.77
C GLU A 52 13.39 -5.34 -39.28
N ASP A 53 13.55 -6.28 -40.20
CA ASP A 53 13.45 -7.72 -39.96
C ASP A 53 12.16 -8.13 -39.19
N ASP A 54 12.34 -8.63 -37.97
CA ASP A 54 11.31 -9.08 -37.05
C ASP A 54 10.87 -8.00 -36.04
N VAL A 55 11.39 -6.77 -36.15
CA VAL A 55 11.02 -5.65 -35.24
C VAL A 55 10.16 -4.63 -35.97
N GLN A 56 9.00 -4.30 -35.39
CA GLN A 56 8.15 -3.19 -35.81
C GLN A 56 8.38 -2.01 -34.89
N PHE A 57 8.97 -0.94 -35.41
CA PHE A 57 9.19 0.32 -34.67
C PHE A 57 7.99 1.24 -34.82
N HIS A 58 7.52 1.74 -33.67
CA HIS A 58 6.56 2.84 -33.56
C HIS A 58 7.34 4.07 -33.13
N VAL A 59 7.54 5.01 -34.03
CA VAL A 59 8.41 6.17 -33.80
C VAL A 59 7.61 7.34 -33.26
N VAL A 60 8.06 7.90 -32.15
CA VAL A 60 7.60 9.16 -31.58
C VAL A 60 8.69 10.20 -31.82
N ASP A 61 8.44 11.09 -32.79
CA ASP A 61 9.33 12.20 -33.09
C ASP A 61 8.99 13.39 -32.18
N VAL A 62 9.92 13.70 -31.27
CA VAL A 62 9.68 14.72 -30.24
C VAL A 62 10.28 16.09 -30.69
N PRO A 63 9.58 17.21 -30.42
CA PRO A 63 10.12 18.53 -30.64
C PRO A 63 11.44 18.74 -29.86
N GLY A 64 12.42 19.39 -30.50
CA GLY A 64 13.72 19.66 -29.88
C GLY A 64 13.77 20.90 -29.00
N HIS A 65 12.84 21.84 -29.15
CA HIS A 65 12.88 23.13 -28.49
C HIS A 65 12.37 23.04 -27.03
N GLU A 66 13.07 23.73 -26.12
CA GLU A 66 12.75 23.75 -24.66
C GLU A 66 11.30 24.10 -24.33
N ARG A 67 10.64 24.96 -25.17
CA ARG A 67 9.23 25.30 -25.00
C ARG A 67 8.28 24.13 -25.21
N PHE A 68 8.74 23.07 -25.88
CA PHE A 68 7.93 21.91 -26.24
C PHE A 68 8.27 20.66 -25.43
N ILE A 69 9.02 20.79 -24.34
CA ILE A 69 9.34 19.66 -23.43
C ILE A 69 8.07 18.99 -22.89
N ARG A 70 6.97 19.75 -22.74
CA ARG A 70 5.65 19.17 -22.43
C ARG A 70 5.23 18.10 -23.44
N GLN A 71 5.48 18.33 -24.71
CA GLN A 71 5.19 17.36 -25.77
C GLN A 71 6.15 16.18 -25.67
N MET A 72 7.43 16.46 -25.44
CA MET A 72 8.44 15.43 -25.27
C MET A 72 8.09 14.49 -24.10
N THR A 73 7.81 15.02 -22.90
CA THR A 73 7.50 14.19 -21.73
C THR A 73 6.24 13.35 -21.94
N ALA A 74 5.23 13.90 -22.62
CA ALA A 74 4.03 13.17 -22.98
C ALA A 74 4.28 12.06 -24.03
N GLY A 75 5.15 12.34 -25.00
CA GLY A 75 5.55 11.35 -26.01
C GLY A 75 6.48 10.27 -25.43
N ALA A 76 7.30 10.65 -24.46
CA ALA A 76 8.24 9.73 -23.82
C ALA A 76 7.59 8.71 -22.88
N ALA A 77 6.32 8.91 -22.52
CA ALA A 77 5.56 7.91 -21.77
C ALA A 77 5.48 6.60 -22.56
N GLY A 78 6.14 5.58 -22.05
CA GLY A 78 6.18 4.25 -22.67
C GLY A 78 7.29 4.03 -23.71
N ILE A 79 8.18 5.00 -23.99
CA ILE A 79 9.38 4.77 -24.81
C ILE A 79 10.24 3.67 -24.17
N GLU A 80 10.67 2.72 -25.01
CA GLU A 80 11.53 1.59 -24.63
C GLU A 80 12.95 1.79 -25.13
N LEU A 81 13.08 2.42 -26.28
CA LEU A 81 14.34 2.65 -26.97
C LEU A 81 14.47 4.12 -27.35
N ALA A 82 15.57 4.74 -26.99
CA ALA A 82 15.86 6.11 -27.38
C ALA A 82 16.72 6.18 -28.68
N LEU A 83 16.36 7.11 -29.57
CA LEU A 83 17.22 7.54 -30.67
C LEU A 83 17.73 8.94 -30.35
N LEU A 84 18.92 9.03 -29.76
CA LEU A 84 19.56 10.31 -29.48
C LEU A 84 20.21 10.85 -30.75
N VAL A 85 19.81 12.03 -31.16
CA VAL A 85 20.27 12.65 -32.42
C VAL A 85 21.17 13.83 -32.07
N VAL A 86 22.40 13.78 -32.55
CA VAL A 86 23.42 14.81 -32.38
C VAL A 86 24.00 15.15 -33.75
N ALA A 87 24.07 16.42 -34.08
CA ALA A 87 24.66 16.84 -35.34
C ALA A 87 26.18 16.97 -35.21
N ALA A 88 26.91 16.52 -36.22
CA ALA A 88 28.38 16.50 -36.20
C ALA A 88 29.00 17.92 -36.32
N ASP A 89 28.26 18.86 -36.89
CA ASP A 89 28.64 20.27 -37.00
C ASP A 89 28.49 21.08 -35.71
N ASP A 90 27.55 20.68 -34.84
CA ASP A 90 27.24 21.39 -33.59
C ASP A 90 27.74 20.65 -32.31
N GLY A 91 27.87 19.30 -32.37
CA GLY A 91 28.24 18.49 -31.22
C GLY A 91 27.17 18.42 -30.14
N VAL A 92 27.59 18.23 -28.88
CA VAL A 92 26.69 18.11 -27.74
C VAL A 92 26.17 19.47 -27.26
N MET A 93 24.88 19.70 -27.40
CA MET A 93 24.21 20.93 -27.06
C MET A 93 23.42 20.86 -25.73
N PRO A 94 23.06 22.00 -25.09
CA PRO A 94 22.33 21.98 -23.79
C PRO A 94 21.05 21.16 -23.80
N GLN A 95 20.25 21.25 -24.86
CA GLN A 95 18.99 20.47 -24.96
C GLN A 95 19.25 18.97 -25.13
N THR A 96 20.40 18.57 -25.69
CA THR A 96 20.82 17.17 -25.76
C THR A 96 20.98 16.60 -24.34
N ARG A 97 21.60 17.38 -23.43
CA ARG A 97 21.76 17.02 -22.02
C ARG A 97 20.41 16.95 -21.29
N GLU A 98 19.54 17.96 -21.44
CA GLU A 98 18.21 17.95 -20.82
C GLU A 98 17.36 16.77 -21.31
N HIS A 99 17.40 16.45 -22.60
CA HIS A 99 16.68 15.29 -23.15
C HIS A 99 17.23 13.97 -22.60
N LEU A 100 18.54 13.84 -22.43
CA LEU A 100 19.15 12.67 -21.80
C LEU A 100 18.71 12.52 -20.35
N ASP A 101 18.71 13.61 -19.58
CA ASP A 101 18.22 13.62 -18.19
C ASP A 101 16.76 13.19 -18.10
N ILE A 102 15.90 13.69 -19.00
CA ILE A 102 14.48 13.29 -19.07
C ILE A 102 14.35 11.79 -19.37
N LEU A 103 15.10 11.26 -20.34
CA LEU A 103 15.10 9.82 -20.66
C LEU A 103 15.54 8.98 -19.46
N ARG A 104 16.59 9.39 -18.73
CA ARG A 104 17.06 8.73 -17.49
C ARG A 104 15.97 8.72 -16.41
N LEU A 105 15.34 9.87 -16.15
CA LEU A 105 14.26 9.99 -15.15
C LEU A 105 13.05 9.12 -15.53
N LEU A 106 12.73 9.02 -16.81
CA LEU A 106 11.65 8.16 -17.31
C LEU A 106 12.04 6.67 -17.38
N GLY A 107 13.29 6.33 -17.04
CA GLY A 107 13.76 4.95 -16.97
C GLY A 107 14.04 4.30 -18.32
N VAL A 108 14.22 5.09 -19.38
CA VAL A 108 14.70 4.57 -20.65
C VAL A 108 16.18 4.21 -20.48
N ALA A 109 16.50 2.93 -20.57
CA ALA A 109 17.82 2.41 -20.26
C ALA A 109 18.64 2.01 -21.50
N GLN A 110 18.01 1.99 -22.66
CA GLN A 110 18.63 1.56 -23.91
C GLN A 110 18.43 2.60 -25.02
N GLY A 111 19.43 2.79 -25.84
CA GLY A 111 19.39 3.76 -26.94
C GLY A 111 20.42 3.49 -28.02
N VAL A 112 20.25 4.21 -29.12
CA VAL A 112 21.22 4.33 -30.21
C VAL A 112 21.44 5.82 -30.45
N VAL A 113 22.67 6.22 -30.71
CA VAL A 113 23.00 7.60 -31.09
C VAL A 113 23.17 7.68 -32.61
N ALA A 114 22.43 8.60 -33.22
CA ALA A 114 22.64 8.98 -34.60
C ALA A 114 23.46 10.28 -34.63
N LEU A 115 24.70 10.19 -35.10
CA LEU A 115 25.55 11.35 -35.36
C LEU A 115 25.25 11.84 -36.79
N THR A 116 24.41 12.88 -36.88
CA THR A 116 23.86 13.37 -38.15
C THR A 116 24.72 14.43 -38.83
N LYS A 117 24.34 14.80 -40.05
CA LYS A 117 24.99 15.84 -40.87
C LYS A 117 26.48 15.55 -41.15
N THR A 118 26.87 14.27 -41.22
CA THR A 118 28.25 13.88 -41.51
C THR A 118 28.74 14.31 -42.91
N ASP A 119 27.82 14.63 -43.82
CA ASP A 119 28.09 15.17 -45.12
C ASP A 119 28.51 16.67 -45.12
N LEU A 120 28.43 17.34 -43.98
CA LEU A 120 28.74 18.77 -43.84
C LEU A 120 30.11 19.03 -43.17
N VAL A 121 30.77 18.01 -42.65
CA VAL A 121 32.00 18.15 -41.87
C VAL A 121 33.06 17.16 -42.31
N ASP A 122 34.31 17.45 -41.97
CA ASP A 122 35.43 16.56 -42.22
C ASP A 122 35.45 15.35 -41.25
N PRO A 123 36.04 14.22 -41.63
CA PRO A 123 36.10 13.03 -40.79
C PRO A 123 36.69 13.25 -39.37
N GLU A 124 37.64 14.18 -39.23
CA GLU A 124 38.23 14.54 -37.93
C GLU A 124 37.20 15.16 -36.98
N LEU A 125 36.30 16.00 -37.48
CA LEU A 125 35.19 16.59 -36.69
C LEU A 125 34.15 15.51 -36.30
N VAL A 126 33.92 14.53 -37.18
CA VAL A 126 33.04 13.40 -36.87
C VAL A 126 33.59 12.61 -35.66
N GLU A 127 34.88 12.31 -35.64
CA GLU A 127 35.51 11.61 -34.52
C GLU A 127 35.51 12.47 -33.24
N LEU A 128 35.75 13.77 -33.31
CA LEU A 128 35.70 14.67 -32.16
C LEU A 128 34.29 14.69 -31.55
N ALA A 129 33.26 14.84 -32.39
CA ALA A 129 31.87 14.83 -31.96
C ALA A 129 31.49 13.46 -31.32
N ARG A 130 32.03 12.36 -31.85
CA ARG A 130 31.87 11.00 -31.30
C ARG A 130 32.46 10.88 -29.89
N ASP A 131 33.67 11.43 -29.68
CA ASP A 131 34.32 11.43 -28.36
C ASP A 131 33.55 12.30 -27.36
N ASP A 132 33.00 13.45 -27.78
CA ASP A 132 32.16 14.30 -26.91
C ASP A 132 30.88 13.59 -26.50
N ILE A 133 30.23 12.87 -27.42
CA ILE A 133 29.06 12.04 -27.13
C ILE A 133 29.44 10.91 -26.17
N ALA A 134 30.54 10.19 -26.42
CA ALA A 134 30.97 9.11 -25.54
C ALA A 134 31.22 9.61 -24.10
N ARG A 135 31.84 10.78 -23.94
CA ARG A 135 32.03 11.43 -22.62
C ARG A 135 30.69 11.80 -21.96
N LEU A 136 29.74 12.34 -22.72
CA LEU A 136 28.39 12.66 -22.20
C LEU A 136 27.67 11.42 -21.67
N LEU A 137 27.83 10.28 -22.35
CA LEU A 137 27.11 9.05 -22.04
C LEU A 137 27.78 8.19 -20.96
N ALA A 138 29.05 8.43 -20.64
CA ALA A 138 29.90 7.57 -19.80
C ALA A 138 29.24 7.20 -18.44
N ASP A 139 28.62 8.18 -17.76
CA ASP A 139 27.97 8.01 -16.47
C ASP A 139 26.43 7.85 -16.58
N SER A 140 25.96 7.30 -17.71
CA SER A 140 24.55 7.13 -17.99
C SER A 140 24.21 5.67 -18.34
N PRO A 141 22.93 5.27 -18.30
CA PRO A 141 22.49 3.98 -18.81
C PRO A 141 22.84 3.74 -20.29
N PHE A 142 23.18 4.80 -21.01
CA PHE A 142 23.54 4.80 -22.43
C PHE A 142 25.05 4.69 -22.69
N ALA A 143 25.89 4.39 -21.67
CA ALA A 143 27.34 4.34 -21.82
C ALA A 143 27.82 3.40 -22.96
N ASN A 144 27.06 2.34 -23.21
CA ASN A 144 27.36 1.37 -24.28
C ASN A 144 26.49 1.53 -25.53
N ALA A 145 25.79 2.67 -25.68
CA ALA A 145 24.94 2.91 -26.83
C ALA A 145 25.78 3.03 -28.12
N PRO A 146 25.43 2.31 -29.20
CA PRO A 146 26.15 2.46 -30.46
C PRO A 146 25.97 3.87 -31.01
N ILE A 147 27.09 4.49 -31.45
CA ILE A 147 27.11 5.81 -32.10
C ILE A 147 27.30 5.58 -33.59
N ILE A 148 26.29 5.88 -34.39
CA ILE A 148 26.25 5.62 -35.83
C ILE A 148 26.31 6.94 -36.60
N PRO A 149 27.38 7.21 -37.36
CA PRO A 149 27.45 8.35 -38.27
C PRO A 149 26.43 8.17 -39.40
N VAL A 150 25.64 9.24 -39.67
CA VAL A 150 24.61 9.21 -40.72
C VAL A 150 24.47 10.56 -41.45
N SER A 151 24.08 10.50 -42.69
CA SER A 151 23.56 11.65 -43.41
C SER A 151 22.14 11.35 -43.90
N SER A 152 21.16 12.11 -43.40
CA SER A 152 19.78 12.03 -43.90
C SER A 152 19.63 12.54 -45.33
N LYS A 153 20.61 13.30 -45.82
CA LYS A 153 20.63 13.89 -47.17
C LYS A 153 21.17 12.93 -48.21
N THR A 154 22.30 12.26 -47.91
CA THR A 154 22.94 11.31 -48.84
C THR A 154 22.44 9.90 -48.70
N GLY A 155 21.86 9.56 -47.54
CA GLY A 155 21.45 8.21 -47.18
C GLY A 155 22.57 7.37 -46.57
N GLU A 156 23.77 7.90 -46.41
CA GLU A 156 24.92 7.21 -45.82
C GLU A 156 24.65 6.87 -44.35
N GLY A 157 25.03 5.68 -43.92
CA GLY A 157 24.85 5.19 -42.54
C GLY A 157 23.43 4.77 -42.15
N LEU A 158 22.38 5.07 -42.93
CA LEU A 158 21.00 4.75 -42.57
C LEU A 158 20.75 3.23 -42.40
N ALA A 159 21.34 2.41 -43.26
CA ALA A 159 21.22 0.95 -43.15
C ALA A 159 21.87 0.43 -41.86
N ALA A 160 23.07 0.94 -41.51
CA ALA A 160 23.75 0.62 -40.29
C ALA A 160 22.96 1.06 -39.05
N LEU A 161 22.34 2.23 -39.09
CA LEU A 161 21.47 2.75 -38.03
C LEU A 161 20.25 1.85 -37.81
N ARG A 162 19.57 1.43 -38.89
CA ARG A 162 18.41 0.51 -38.83
C ARG A 162 18.81 -0.83 -38.19
N GLN A 163 19.93 -1.39 -38.61
CA GLN A 163 20.47 -2.65 -38.03
C GLN A 163 20.83 -2.49 -36.55
N ALA A 164 21.47 -1.39 -36.15
CA ALA A 164 21.81 -1.11 -34.75
C ALA A 164 20.54 -0.97 -33.90
N LEU A 165 19.52 -0.25 -34.38
CA LEU A 165 18.23 -0.14 -33.70
C LEU A 165 17.56 -1.50 -33.53
N ALA A 166 17.56 -2.36 -34.57
CA ALA A 166 16.99 -3.70 -34.49
C ALA A 166 17.76 -4.61 -33.53
N ALA A 167 19.10 -4.52 -33.51
CA ALA A 167 19.93 -5.28 -32.58
C ALA A 167 19.65 -4.91 -31.12
N VAL A 168 19.62 -3.62 -30.81
CA VAL A 168 19.29 -3.14 -29.45
C VAL A 168 17.85 -3.50 -29.07
N ALA A 169 16.89 -3.35 -29.99
CA ALA A 169 15.49 -3.70 -29.76
C ALA A 169 15.29 -5.19 -29.41
N ARG A 170 16.06 -6.09 -30.06
CA ARG A 170 16.01 -7.55 -29.73
C ARG A 170 16.56 -7.84 -28.33
N ALA A 171 17.53 -7.07 -27.86
CA ALA A 171 18.14 -7.22 -26.56
C ALA A 171 17.29 -6.67 -25.40
N LEU A 172 16.26 -5.85 -25.68
CA LEU A 172 15.35 -5.35 -24.65
C LEU A 172 14.63 -6.52 -23.95
N PRO A 173 14.42 -6.46 -22.62
CA PRO A 173 13.61 -7.43 -21.94
C PRO A 173 12.17 -7.46 -22.54
N PRO A 174 11.48 -8.61 -22.52
CA PRO A 174 10.09 -8.65 -22.93
C PRO A 174 9.25 -7.78 -21.99
N ARG A 175 8.36 -6.96 -22.56
CA ARG A 175 7.40 -6.21 -21.76
C ARG A 175 6.40 -7.17 -21.11
N PRO A 176 6.12 -7.01 -19.80
CA PRO A 176 4.97 -7.68 -19.22
C PRO A 176 3.72 -7.29 -20.00
N SER A 177 3.05 -8.26 -20.63
CA SER A 177 1.84 -7.98 -21.42
C SER A 177 0.70 -7.45 -20.56
N GLY A 178 0.69 -7.75 -19.25
CA GLY A 178 -0.34 -7.37 -18.32
C GLY A 178 -1.76 -7.66 -18.82
N VAL A 179 -2.69 -7.91 -17.93
CA VAL A 179 -4.11 -8.11 -18.32
C VAL A 179 -4.91 -6.81 -18.26
N LEU A 180 -4.39 -5.79 -17.58
CA LEU A 180 -5.08 -4.53 -17.35
C LEU A 180 -4.69 -3.52 -18.42
N PHE A 181 -5.66 -3.13 -19.24
CA PHE A 181 -5.45 -2.14 -20.30
C PHE A 181 -5.28 -0.74 -19.72
N ARG A 182 -4.35 0.03 -20.31
CA ARG A 182 -4.09 1.42 -19.97
C ARG A 182 -3.54 2.20 -21.16
N LEU A 183 -4.19 3.32 -21.49
CA LEU A 183 -3.77 4.23 -22.55
C LEU A 183 -3.96 5.69 -22.11
N PRO A 184 -2.87 6.42 -21.80
CA PRO A 184 -2.90 7.87 -21.66
C PRO A 184 -3.21 8.54 -22.99
N ILE A 185 -4.14 9.49 -22.99
CA ILE A 185 -4.63 10.17 -24.19
C ILE A 185 -3.66 11.30 -24.56
N ASP A 186 -3.06 11.20 -25.73
CA ASP A 186 -2.19 12.26 -26.29
C ASP A 186 -2.93 13.23 -27.21
N ARG A 187 -3.99 12.78 -27.90
CA ARG A 187 -4.85 13.60 -28.77
C ARG A 187 -6.29 13.13 -28.74
N VAL A 188 -7.20 14.07 -28.95
CA VAL A 188 -8.64 13.82 -29.09
C VAL A 188 -9.12 14.44 -30.38
N PHE A 189 -9.89 13.71 -31.15
CA PHE A 189 -10.49 14.16 -32.41
C PHE A 189 -11.99 13.91 -32.41
N SER A 190 -12.74 14.86 -32.98
CA SER A 190 -14.15 14.64 -33.35
C SER A 190 -14.23 14.40 -34.85
N VAL A 191 -14.59 13.17 -35.23
CA VAL A 191 -14.67 12.80 -36.65
C VAL A 191 -16.15 12.74 -37.05
N ALA A 192 -16.52 13.53 -38.09
CA ALA A 192 -17.89 13.53 -38.58
C ALA A 192 -18.37 12.11 -38.96
N GLY A 193 -19.51 11.70 -38.44
CA GLY A 193 -20.07 10.34 -38.63
C GLY A 193 -19.44 9.23 -37.77
N HIS A 194 -18.26 9.43 -37.19
CA HIS A 194 -17.54 8.43 -36.41
C HIS A 194 -17.54 8.73 -34.89
N GLY A 195 -17.79 9.97 -34.48
CA GLY A 195 -17.80 10.36 -33.07
C GLY A 195 -16.43 10.76 -32.53
N THR A 196 -16.20 10.51 -31.24
CA THR A 196 -14.95 10.85 -30.55
C THR A 196 -13.91 9.76 -30.75
N VAL A 197 -12.73 10.17 -31.22
CA VAL A 197 -11.56 9.29 -31.38
C VAL A 197 -10.44 9.80 -30.47
N VAL A 198 -9.91 8.94 -29.62
CA VAL A 198 -8.75 9.23 -28.78
C VAL A 198 -7.53 8.48 -29.29
N THR A 199 -6.35 9.06 -29.15
CA THR A 199 -5.10 8.38 -29.50
C THR A 199 -4.14 8.37 -28.32
N GLY A 200 -3.28 7.36 -28.28
CA GLY A 200 -2.25 7.21 -27.26
C GLY A 200 -1.39 5.97 -27.48
N SER A 201 -0.34 5.86 -26.69
CA SER A 201 0.49 4.65 -26.60
C SER A 201 -0.06 3.71 -25.54
N VAL A 202 -0.23 2.43 -25.87
CA VAL A 202 -0.69 1.41 -24.93
C VAL A 202 0.43 1.10 -23.93
N LEU A 203 0.24 1.45 -22.67
CA LEU A 203 1.23 1.24 -21.61
C LEU A 203 1.16 -0.16 -21.01
N SER A 204 -0.04 -0.75 -20.95
CA SER A 204 -0.27 -2.11 -20.45
C SER A 204 -1.53 -2.70 -21.08
N GLY A 205 -1.63 -4.03 -21.05
CA GLY A 205 -2.77 -4.79 -21.54
C GLY A 205 -2.98 -4.68 -23.04
N SER A 206 -4.21 -4.97 -23.45
CA SER A 206 -4.65 -4.90 -24.85
C SER A 206 -6.10 -4.42 -24.91
N VAL A 207 -6.51 -3.94 -26.09
CA VAL A 207 -7.87 -3.45 -26.37
C VAL A 207 -8.36 -3.97 -27.71
N GLN A 208 -9.64 -4.35 -27.78
CA GLN A 208 -10.34 -4.78 -28.99
C GLN A 208 -11.68 -4.08 -29.15
N SER A 209 -12.22 -4.15 -30.36
CA SER A 209 -13.55 -3.60 -30.65
C SER A 209 -14.64 -4.31 -29.85
N GLY A 210 -15.58 -3.54 -29.32
CA GLY A 210 -16.71 -4.04 -28.52
C GLY A 210 -16.47 -4.06 -27.01
N GLU A 211 -15.23 -3.90 -26.56
CA GLU A 211 -14.91 -3.81 -25.12
C GLU A 211 -15.46 -2.52 -24.48
N THR A 212 -15.68 -2.59 -23.18
CA THR A 212 -15.99 -1.42 -22.35
C THR A 212 -14.76 -1.05 -21.57
N LEU A 213 -14.34 0.21 -21.69
CA LEU A 213 -13.27 0.84 -20.92
C LEU A 213 -13.86 1.88 -19.96
N GLU A 214 -13.05 2.37 -19.04
CA GLU A 214 -13.40 3.52 -18.17
C GLU A 214 -12.59 4.74 -18.62
N TRP A 215 -13.28 5.87 -18.90
CA TRP A 215 -12.62 7.14 -19.10
C TRP A 215 -12.36 7.82 -17.76
N LEU A 216 -11.14 8.21 -17.53
CA LEU A 216 -10.60 8.78 -16.31
C LEU A 216 -10.05 10.20 -16.57
N PRO A 217 -10.18 11.12 -15.62
CA PRO A 217 -10.54 10.92 -14.21
C PRO A 217 -12.04 10.89 -13.91
N ALA A 218 -12.92 11.09 -14.89
CA ALA A 218 -14.36 11.21 -14.68
C ALA A 218 -15.06 9.88 -14.28
N ARG A 219 -14.39 8.73 -14.48
CA ARG A 219 -14.90 7.38 -14.16
C ARG A 219 -16.17 7.02 -14.93
N VAL A 220 -16.22 7.40 -16.20
CA VAL A 220 -17.36 7.15 -17.08
C VAL A 220 -17.05 5.93 -17.96
N PRO A 221 -17.94 4.90 -18.01
CA PRO A 221 -17.78 3.79 -18.91
C PRO A 221 -17.96 4.24 -20.37
N VAL A 222 -17.02 3.85 -21.23
CA VAL A 222 -17.02 4.14 -22.66
C VAL A 222 -16.81 2.86 -23.45
N ARG A 223 -17.61 2.68 -24.54
CA ARG A 223 -17.51 1.48 -25.36
C ARG A 223 -16.59 1.71 -26.55
N VAL A 224 -15.68 0.77 -26.80
CA VAL A 224 -14.80 0.77 -27.99
C VAL A 224 -15.61 0.37 -29.22
N ARG A 225 -15.76 1.26 -30.18
CA ARG A 225 -16.41 1.01 -31.46
C ARG A 225 -15.45 0.40 -32.47
N GLY A 226 -14.17 0.77 -32.38
CA GLY A 226 -13.13 0.26 -33.27
C GLY A 226 -11.76 0.75 -32.86
N VAL A 227 -10.73 0.02 -33.27
CA VAL A 227 -9.32 0.29 -33.01
C VAL A 227 -8.59 0.42 -34.34
N GLN A 228 -7.68 1.38 -34.44
CA GLN A 228 -6.86 1.60 -35.63
C GLN A 228 -5.40 1.81 -35.27
N GLU A 229 -4.50 1.28 -36.09
CA GLU A 229 -3.07 1.61 -36.08
C GLU A 229 -2.69 2.16 -37.47
N TYR A 230 -2.03 3.30 -37.52
CA TYR A 230 -1.59 3.96 -38.75
C TYR A 230 -2.69 4.15 -39.82
N GLY A 231 -3.92 4.35 -39.39
CA GLY A 231 -5.08 4.52 -40.29
C GLY A 231 -5.73 3.22 -40.76
N ALA A 232 -5.16 2.07 -40.46
CA ALA A 232 -5.75 0.76 -40.74
C ALA A 232 -6.57 0.25 -39.54
N SER A 233 -7.76 -0.28 -39.79
CA SER A 233 -8.56 -0.96 -38.75
C SER A 233 -7.90 -2.28 -38.38
N ILE A 234 -7.84 -2.53 -37.08
CA ILE A 234 -7.28 -3.75 -36.50
C ILE A 234 -8.24 -4.35 -35.48
N GLU A 235 -8.13 -5.66 -35.23
CA GLU A 235 -8.95 -6.36 -34.22
C GLU A 235 -8.47 -6.08 -32.81
N LEU A 236 -7.14 -6.10 -32.59
CA LEU A 236 -6.49 -6.01 -31.30
C LEU A 236 -5.26 -5.11 -31.34
N SER A 237 -5.17 -4.12 -30.43
CA SER A 237 -3.95 -3.38 -30.14
C SER A 237 -3.46 -3.68 -28.73
N GLY A 238 -2.14 -3.73 -28.53
CA GLY A 238 -1.54 -4.11 -27.26
C GLY A 238 -0.35 -3.24 -26.87
N VAL A 239 0.29 -3.61 -25.79
CA VAL A 239 1.43 -2.89 -25.19
C VAL A 239 2.54 -2.63 -26.21
N GLY A 240 3.18 -1.43 -26.12
CA GLY A 240 4.25 -1.00 -27.03
C GLY A 240 3.77 -0.50 -28.37
N ARG A 241 2.45 -0.44 -28.61
CA ARG A 241 1.84 0.08 -29.83
C ARG A 241 1.19 1.43 -29.58
N ARG A 242 1.08 2.23 -30.62
CA ARG A 242 0.25 3.42 -30.62
C ARG A 242 -1.00 3.20 -31.44
N CYS A 243 -2.16 3.43 -30.84
CA CYS A 243 -3.43 3.22 -31.52
C CYS A 243 -4.39 4.41 -31.39
N ALA A 244 -5.38 4.44 -32.27
CA ALA A 244 -6.54 5.29 -32.20
C ALA A 244 -7.76 4.44 -31.81
N ILE A 245 -8.50 4.88 -30.81
CA ILE A 245 -9.69 4.21 -30.30
C ILE A 245 -10.90 5.08 -30.55
N ASN A 246 -11.86 4.58 -31.30
CA ASN A 246 -13.16 5.22 -31.51
C ASN A 246 -14.08 4.85 -30.34
N LEU A 247 -14.54 5.86 -29.59
CA LEU A 247 -15.37 5.71 -28.40
C LEU A 247 -16.84 5.99 -28.72
N ALA A 248 -17.69 4.99 -28.50
CA ALA A 248 -19.14 5.14 -28.64
C ALA A 248 -19.72 5.87 -27.43
N GLY A 249 -20.67 6.78 -27.65
CA GLY A 249 -21.34 7.52 -26.57
C GLY A 249 -20.52 8.65 -25.94
N ALA A 250 -19.32 8.92 -26.47
CA ALA A 250 -18.39 9.91 -25.92
C ALA A 250 -18.53 11.33 -26.52
N ARG A 251 -19.59 11.59 -27.31
CA ARG A 251 -19.73 12.85 -28.07
C ARG A 251 -19.82 14.10 -27.17
N ASP A 252 -20.51 13.95 -26.05
CA ASP A 252 -20.77 15.04 -25.11
C ASP A 252 -19.83 15.01 -23.91
N LEU A 253 -18.82 14.14 -23.94
CA LEU A 253 -17.81 14.03 -22.90
C LEU A 253 -16.66 15.00 -23.20
N ALA A 254 -16.23 15.75 -22.19
CA ALA A 254 -15.10 16.68 -22.28
C ALA A 254 -13.76 15.94 -22.12
N ILE A 255 -13.52 14.95 -22.99
CA ILE A 255 -12.26 14.19 -22.98
C ILE A 255 -11.14 15.09 -23.50
N GLU A 256 -10.04 15.15 -22.76
CA GLU A 256 -8.90 15.99 -23.10
C GLU A 256 -7.58 15.21 -23.08
N ARG A 257 -6.56 15.85 -23.63
CA ARG A 257 -5.18 15.36 -23.48
C ARG A 257 -4.80 15.38 -22.00
N GLY A 258 -4.22 14.29 -21.53
CA GLY A 258 -3.87 14.10 -20.12
C GLY A 258 -4.86 13.22 -19.37
N ASP A 259 -6.03 12.96 -19.95
CA ASP A 259 -6.94 11.91 -19.48
C ASP A 259 -6.43 10.53 -19.87
N GLU A 260 -7.07 9.48 -19.35
CA GLU A 260 -6.74 8.10 -19.69
C GLU A 260 -7.99 7.28 -19.99
N VAL A 261 -7.84 6.22 -20.78
CA VAL A 261 -8.79 5.13 -20.87
C VAL A 261 -8.15 3.84 -20.38
N ALA A 262 -8.84 3.13 -19.50
CA ALA A 262 -8.29 1.96 -18.83
C ALA A 262 -9.35 0.87 -18.60
N THR A 263 -8.91 -0.31 -18.16
CA THR A 263 -9.80 -1.36 -17.65
C THR A 263 -10.67 -0.78 -16.52
N PRO A 264 -12.00 -1.00 -16.54
CA PRO A 264 -12.90 -0.47 -15.52
C PRO A 264 -12.50 -0.90 -14.11
N GLY A 265 -12.50 0.06 -13.18
CA GLY A 265 -12.16 -0.18 -11.76
C GLY A 265 -10.66 -0.32 -11.46
N PHE A 266 -9.79 -0.38 -12.47
CA PHE A 266 -8.35 -0.55 -12.25
C PHE A 266 -7.71 0.68 -11.61
N LEU A 267 -7.94 1.87 -12.15
CA LEU A 267 -7.28 3.10 -11.71
C LEU A 267 -8.25 4.02 -10.98
N GLN A 268 -7.72 4.78 -10.03
CA GLN A 268 -8.49 5.79 -9.30
C GLN A 268 -7.86 7.17 -9.49
N PRO A 269 -8.67 8.23 -9.67
CA PRO A 269 -8.15 9.58 -9.70
C PRO A 269 -7.74 10.03 -8.30
N SER A 270 -6.60 10.72 -8.20
CA SER A 270 -6.07 11.21 -6.93
C SER A 270 -5.46 12.60 -7.05
N THR A 271 -5.53 13.37 -5.97
CA THR A 271 -4.84 14.66 -5.81
C THR A 271 -3.60 14.56 -4.91
N ARG A 272 -3.27 13.36 -4.42
CA ARG A 272 -2.13 13.13 -3.53
C ARG A 272 -1.40 11.86 -3.94
N LEU A 273 -0.11 11.97 -4.16
CA LEU A 273 0.75 10.85 -4.58
C LEU A 273 1.93 10.75 -3.63
N LEU A 274 2.27 9.55 -3.17
CA LEU A 274 3.55 9.28 -2.52
C LEU A 274 4.55 8.84 -3.60
N VAL A 275 5.72 9.44 -3.58
CA VAL A 275 6.73 9.24 -4.63
C VAL A 275 8.13 9.04 -4.04
N GLU A 276 8.95 8.26 -4.75
CA GLU A 276 10.40 8.38 -4.68
C GLU A 276 10.84 9.44 -5.69
N VAL A 277 11.58 10.43 -5.24
CA VAL A 277 12.13 11.52 -6.05
C VAL A 277 13.63 11.34 -6.22
N THR A 278 14.12 11.51 -7.43
CA THR A 278 15.55 11.66 -7.75
C THR A 278 15.77 13.08 -8.26
N THR A 279 16.54 13.88 -7.54
CA THR A 279 16.92 15.23 -7.95
C THR A 279 18.08 15.13 -8.95
N LEU A 280 18.02 15.85 -10.06
CA LEU A 280 19.11 15.87 -11.03
C LEU A 280 20.37 16.52 -10.42
N GLU A 281 21.55 16.05 -10.77
CA GLU A 281 22.82 16.70 -10.39
C GLU A 281 22.91 18.13 -10.95
N SER A 282 22.30 18.35 -12.12
CA SER A 282 22.21 19.66 -12.80
C SER A 282 21.14 20.59 -12.23
N ALA A 283 20.37 20.14 -11.22
CA ALA A 283 19.32 20.96 -10.64
C ALA A 283 19.91 22.18 -9.90
N ALA A 284 19.35 23.35 -10.17
CA ALA A 284 19.80 24.60 -9.54
C ALA A 284 19.42 24.73 -8.07
N GLU A 285 18.46 23.91 -7.59
CA GLU A 285 17.95 23.92 -6.23
C GLU A 285 17.47 22.54 -5.82
N PRO A 286 17.51 22.20 -4.50
CA PRO A 286 17.03 20.92 -4.02
C PRO A 286 15.51 20.83 -4.04
N VAL A 287 14.98 19.61 -3.93
CA VAL A 287 13.55 19.38 -3.73
C VAL A 287 13.22 19.50 -2.24
N ALA A 288 12.73 20.67 -1.85
CA ALA A 288 12.42 21.03 -0.46
C ALA A 288 10.92 20.99 -0.15
N ASP A 289 10.57 21.07 1.15
CA ASP A 289 9.18 21.23 1.58
C ASP A 289 8.55 22.49 0.98
N ARG A 290 7.28 22.38 0.60
CA ARG A 290 6.49 23.44 -0.02
C ARG A 290 6.97 23.94 -1.37
N LEU A 291 7.94 23.28 -2.00
CA LEU A 291 8.33 23.59 -3.38
C LEU A 291 7.12 23.51 -4.30
N SER A 292 6.93 24.54 -5.11
CA SER A 292 5.92 24.56 -6.17
C SER A 292 6.57 24.20 -7.49
N ALA A 293 6.05 23.19 -8.15
CA ALA A 293 6.60 22.66 -9.40
C ALA A 293 5.47 22.30 -10.38
N ARG A 294 5.86 21.84 -11.56
CA ARG A 294 4.98 21.29 -12.56
C ARG A 294 5.26 19.79 -12.68
N LEU A 295 4.25 18.99 -12.40
CA LEU A 295 4.29 17.54 -12.57
C LEU A 295 3.94 17.19 -14.02
N HIS A 296 4.79 16.38 -14.66
CA HIS A 296 4.48 15.69 -15.91
C HIS A 296 4.35 14.19 -15.61
N LEU A 297 3.17 13.64 -15.88
CA LEU A 297 2.80 12.25 -15.59
C LEU A 297 2.04 11.68 -16.78
N GLY A 298 2.63 10.72 -17.50
CA GLY A 298 2.07 10.29 -18.78
C GLY A 298 1.88 11.47 -19.71
N THR A 299 0.66 11.69 -20.18
CA THR A 299 0.31 12.84 -21.06
C THR A 299 -0.22 14.04 -20.27
N ALA A 300 -0.42 13.89 -18.95
CA ALA A 300 -0.91 14.94 -18.08
C ALA A 300 0.19 15.91 -17.63
N GLU A 301 -0.21 17.19 -17.47
CA GLU A 301 0.60 18.25 -16.88
C GLU A 301 -0.21 18.97 -15.82
N VAL A 302 0.28 19.00 -14.57
CA VAL A 302 -0.47 19.55 -13.43
C VAL A 302 0.45 20.33 -12.50
N PRO A 303 0.05 21.54 -12.04
CA PRO A 303 0.74 22.21 -10.94
C PRO A 303 0.70 21.36 -9.68
N VAL A 304 1.84 21.29 -8.98
CA VAL A 304 2.02 20.46 -7.80
C VAL A 304 2.76 21.23 -6.73
N ARG A 305 2.45 20.89 -5.46
CA ARG A 305 3.21 21.31 -4.31
C ARG A 305 3.81 20.09 -3.62
N VAL A 306 5.10 20.14 -3.39
CA VAL A 306 5.82 19.10 -2.64
C VAL A 306 5.50 19.24 -1.14
N ALA A 307 5.24 18.14 -0.47
CA ALA A 307 5.12 18.05 0.98
C ALA A 307 6.18 17.05 1.49
N ARG A 308 7.22 17.59 2.12
CA ARG A 308 8.35 16.84 2.68
C ARG A 308 8.82 17.51 3.96
N PRO A 309 8.24 17.18 5.13
CA PRO A 309 8.75 17.67 6.41
C PRO A 309 10.06 16.94 6.72
N GLY A 310 11.17 17.64 6.59
CA GLY A 310 12.51 17.10 6.81
C GLY A 310 13.56 17.77 5.92
N PRO A 311 14.77 17.23 5.86
CA PRO A 311 15.83 17.78 5.03
C PRO A 311 15.42 17.73 3.54
N PRO A 312 15.83 18.71 2.74
CA PRO A 312 15.61 18.70 1.30
C PRO A 312 16.32 17.50 0.65
N ILE A 313 15.89 17.14 -0.55
CA ILE A 313 16.58 16.16 -1.41
C ILE A 313 17.55 16.96 -2.26
N GLU A 314 18.83 16.87 -1.95
CA GLU A 314 19.89 17.64 -2.62
C GLU A 314 20.09 17.15 -4.07
N PRO A 315 20.70 17.97 -4.96
CA PRO A 315 21.07 17.55 -6.30
C PRO A 315 21.89 16.25 -6.29
N GLY A 316 21.49 15.28 -7.13
CA GLY A 316 22.08 13.94 -7.20
C GLY A 316 21.51 12.94 -6.19
N GLU A 317 20.72 13.38 -5.22
CA GLU A 317 20.17 12.52 -4.18
C GLU A 317 18.77 11.97 -4.51
N LYS A 318 18.39 10.94 -3.74
CA LYS A 318 17.05 10.35 -3.74
C LYS A 318 16.39 10.52 -2.38
N GLY A 319 15.06 10.60 -2.39
CA GLY A 319 14.28 10.63 -1.17
C GLY A 319 12.79 10.50 -1.44
N PHE A 320 11.99 10.48 -0.39
CA PHE A 320 10.53 10.35 -0.53
C PHE A 320 9.84 11.68 -0.32
N ALA A 321 8.74 11.90 -1.05
CA ALA A 321 7.91 13.08 -0.93
C ALA A 321 6.44 12.74 -1.20
N GLU A 322 5.53 13.54 -0.64
CA GLU A 322 4.14 13.57 -1.06
C GLU A 322 3.95 14.71 -2.06
N LEU A 323 3.37 14.41 -3.20
CA LEU A 323 2.97 15.40 -4.20
C LEU A 323 1.49 15.74 -4.03
N ARG A 324 1.18 17.01 -3.79
CA ARG A 324 -0.17 17.56 -3.68
C ARG A 324 -0.53 18.32 -4.94
N LEU A 325 -1.51 17.82 -5.66
CA LEU A 325 -1.90 18.29 -6.98
C LEU A 325 -3.11 19.22 -6.91
N GLN A 326 -3.16 20.20 -7.82
CA GLN A 326 -4.29 21.13 -7.90
C GLN A 326 -5.55 20.52 -8.52
N ARG A 327 -5.40 19.48 -9.35
CA ARG A 327 -6.51 18.70 -9.92
C ARG A 327 -6.20 17.21 -9.86
N PRO A 328 -7.22 16.35 -9.85
CA PRO A 328 -6.99 14.91 -9.88
C PRO A 328 -6.21 14.47 -11.11
N VAL A 329 -5.31 13.52 -10.94
CA VAL A 329 -4.65 12.79 -12.01
C VAL A 329 -4.85 11.30 -11.80
N VAL A 330 -4.61 10.55 -12.85
CA VAL A 330 -4.60 9.09 -12.84
C VAL A 330 -3.16 8.62 -12.81
N ALA A 331 -2.84 7.81 -11.84
CA ALA A 331 -1.50 7.24 -11.66
C ALA A 331 -1.60 5.76 -11.31
N ALA A 332 -0.51 5.02 -11.49
CA ALA A 332 -0.35 3.67 -11.00
C ALA A 332 0.98 3.52 -10.26
N TRP A 333 1.07 2.54 -9.37
CA TRP A 333 2.34 2.19 -8.75
C TRP A 333 3.41 1.90 -9.82
N GLY A 334 4.63 2.34 -9.57
CA GLY A 334 5.76 2.14 -10.49
C GLY A 334 5.80 3.10 -11.67
N GLN A 335 4.76 3.93 -11.88
CA GLN A 335 4.75 4.91 -12.97
C GLN A 335 5.79 6.00 -12.74
N ARG A 336 6.54 6.33 -13.80
CA ARG A 336 7.53 7.39 -13.78
C ARG A 336 6.90 8.77 -14.03
N PHE A 337 7.53 9.79 -13.42
CA PHE A 337 7.12 11.18 -13.55
C PHE A 337 8.33 12.11 -13.63
N ILE A 338 8.07 13.37 -14.05
CA ILE A 338 9.06 14.44 -14.08
C ILE A 338 8.52 15.64 -13.33
N LEU A 339 9.39 16.31 -12.57
CA LEU A 339 9.15 17.60 -11.96
C LEU A 339 9.95 18.68 -12.69
N ARG A 340 9.25 19.73 -13.09
CA ARG A 340 9.85 20.92 -13.70
C ARG A 340 9.62 22.14 -12.85
N ARG A 341 10.62 22.99 -12.79
CA ARG A 341 10.53 24.32 -12.19
C ARG A 341 9.54 25.19 -12.97
N LEU A 342 8.85 26.10 -12.26
CA LEU A 342 7.87 26.99 -12.90
C LEU A 342 8.56 28.12 -13.68
N SER A 343 9.64 28.71 -13.14
CA SER A 343 10.38 29.80 -13.76
C SER A 343 11.82 29.87 -13.21
N PRO A 344 12.85 29.84 -14.06
CA PRO A 344 12.80 29.43 -15.46
C PRO A 344 12.32 27.98 -15.59
N ALA A 345 11.65 27.65 -16.68
CA ALA A 345 11.11 26.31 -16.91
C ALA A 345 12.24 25.33 -17.23
N GLN A 346 12.71 24.59 -16.24
CA GLN A 346 13.79 23.61 -16.35
C GLN A 346 13.41 22.32 -15.63
N THR A 347 13.83 21.17 -16.17
CA THR A 347 13.71 19.88 -15.51
C THR A 347 14.62 19.86 -14.29
N MET A 348 14.07 19.52 -13.11
CA MET A 348 14.83 19.54 -11.86
C MET A 348 14.90 18.18 -11.19
N ALA A 349 13.88 17.36 -11.34
CA ALA A 349 13.78 16.07 -10.69
C ALA A 349 12.79 15.16 -11.43
N GLY A 350 12.77 13.92 -11.07
CA GLY A 350 11.76 12.95 -11.47
C GLY A 350 11.75 11.79 -10.50
N GLY A 351 11.05 10.71 -10.85
CA GLY A 351 11.02 9.56 -9.95
C GLY A 351 9.92 8.57 -10.27
N VAL A 352 9.46 7.87 -9.22
CA VAL A 352 8.52 6.76 -9.32
C VAL A 352 7.35 6.99 -8.36
N ILE A 353 6.13 6.73 -8.82
CA ILE A 353 4.93 6.72 -7.98
C ILE A 353 4.95 5.45 -7.12
N LEU A 354 4.90 5.62 -5.81
CA LEU A 354 4.88 4.53 -4.82
C LEU A 354 3.48 4.30 -4.22
N ASP A 355 2.68 5.36 -4.09
CA ASP A 355 1.27 5.28 -3.72
C ASP A 355 0.48 6.25 -4.59
N PRO A 356 -0.35 5.74 -5.52
CA PRO A 356 -1.13 6.58 -6.43
C PRO A 356 -2.37 7.19 -5.77
N GLY A 357 -2.69 6.83 -4.52
CA GLY A 357 -3.91 7.27 -3.84
C GLY A 357 -3.75 7.49 -2.35
N VAL A 358 -2.80 8.34 -1.94
CA VAL A 358 -2.53 8.64 -0.52
C VAL A 358 -3.79 9.12 0.20
N GLY A 359 -4.21 8.36 1.19
CA GLY A 359 -5.37 8.71 2.00
C GLY A 359 -5.16 9.97 2.85
N PRO A 360 -6.24 10.67 3.26
CA PRO A 360 -6.15 11.90 4.05
C PRO A 360 -5.50 11.71 5.42
N GLN A 361 -5.50 10.49 5.93
CA GLN A 361 -4.96 10.13 7.25
C GLN A 361 -3.47 9.75 7.24
N THR A 362 -2.85 9.63 6.07
CA THR A 362 -1.41 9.33 5.99
C THR A 362 -0.61 10.47 6.60
N ARG A 363 0.15 10.14 7.65
CA ARG A 363 0.97 11.12 8.38
C ARG A 363 2.27 11.34 7.62
N LEU A 364 2.59 12.59 7.34
CA LEU A 364 3.88 12.96 6.72
C LEU A 364 5.09 12.49 7.55
N ALA A 365 4.95 12.35 8.88
CA ALA A 365 6.00 11.82 9.74
C ALA A 365 6.37 10.34 9.45
N GLN A 366 5.49 9.61 8.73
CA GLN A 366 5.73 8.22 8.32
C GLN A 366 6.21 8.10 6.87
N LEU A 367 6.56 9.21 6.23
CA LEU A 367 6.89 9.27 4.81
C LEU A 367 8.05 8.32 4.44
N GLU A 368 9.12 8.30 5.22
CA GLU A 368 10.29 7.45 4.99
C GLU A 368 9.95 5.96 5.15
N GLU A 369 9.19 5.61 6.19
CA GLU A 369 8.72 4.24 6.41
C GLU A 369 7.80 3.78 5.27
N GLN A 370 6.82 4.62 4.90
CA GLN A 370 5.84 4.32 3.84
C GLN A 370 6.52 4.20 2.48
N GLY A 371 7.47 5.07 2.17
CA GLY A 371 8.25 5.03 0.95
C GLY A 371 9.15 3.80 0.89
N GLY A 372 9.85 3.50 1.99
CA GLY A 372 10.82 2.42 2.05
C GLY A 372 10.25 1.05 1.67
N TRP A 373 9.14 0.63 2.27
CA TRP A 373 8.58 -0.68 1.92
C TRP A 373 7.83 -0.69 0.58
N ARG A 374 7.29 0.47 0.12
CA ARG A 374 6.63 0.56 -1.19
C ARG A 374 7.62 0.53 -2.36
N SER A 375 8.87 0.93 -2.13
CA SER A 375 9.95 0.83 -3.12
C SER A 375 10.63 -0.53 -3.17
N ASP A 376 10.25 -1.47 -2.28
CA ASP A 376 10.81 -2.83 -2.28
C ASP A 376 10.60 -3.52 -3.65
N PRO A 377 11.63 -4.10 -4.25
CA PRO A 377 11.52 -4.79 -5.54
C PRO A 377 10.64 -6.05 -5.46
N ASP A 378 10.57 -6.72 -4.30
CA ASP A 378 9.74 -7.92 -4.14
C ASP A 378 8.26 -7.57 -3.99
N PRO A 379 7.39 -7.99 -4.94
CA PRO A 379 5.96 -7.71 -4.89
C PRO A 379 5.24 -8.36 -3.69
N ARG A 380 5.74 -9.49 -3.18
CA ARG A 380 5.17 -10.18 -2.01
C ARG A 380 5.38 -9.35 -0.74
N THR A 381 6.59 -8.81 -0.59
CA THR A 381 6.94 -7.92 0.52
C THR A 381 6.06 -6.67 0.49
N ARG A 382 5.88 -6.04 -0.67
CA ARG A 382 4.99 -4.88 -0.80
C ARG A 382 3.55 -5.20 -0.43
N LEU A 383 3.01 -6.33 -0.92
CA LEU A 383 1.64 -6.76 -0.63
C LEU A 383 1.44 -7.03 0.85
N SER A 384 2.35 -7.78 1.48
CA SER A 384 2.32 -8.09 2.91
C SER A 384 2.37 -6.83 3.78
N ARG A 385 3.31 -5.91 3.48
CA ARG A 385 3.45 -4.65 4.21
C ARG A 385 2.26 -3.71 4.02
N TRP A 386 1.66 -3.69 2.85
CA TRP A 386 0.45 -2.92 2.59
C TRP A 386 -0.72 -3.43 3.43
N TRP A 387 -0.95 -4.75 3.44
CA TRP A 387 -2.00 -5.36 4.24
C TRP A 387 -1.78 -5.25 5.76
N ALA A 388 -0.53 -5.22 6.21
CA ALA A 388 -0.21 -4.99 7.62
C ALA A 388 -0.70 -3.62 8.15
N GLN A 389 -0.98 -2.67 7.27
CA GLN A 389 -1.50 -1.35 7.64
C GLN A 389 -3.03 -1.25 7.56
N MET A 390 -3.68 -2.23 6.95
CA MET A 390 -5.13 -2.26 6.78
C MET A 390 -5.81 -2.90 7.99
N GLU A 391 -7.00 -2.41 8.31
CA GLU A 391 -7.82 -3.05 9.34
C GLU A 391 -8.29 -4.44 8.88
N MET A 392 -8.68 -4.55 7.62
CA MET A 392 -9.00 -5.81 6.95
C MET A 392 -8.31 -5.88 5.60
N VAL A 393 -7.89 -7.08 5.21
CA VAL A 393 -7.25 -7.34 3.93
C VAL A 393 -8.26 -7.21 2.80
N ASP A 394 -7.93 -6.40 1.80
CA ASP A 394 -8.67 -6.33 0.55
C ASP A 394 -8.12 -7.38 -0.43
N LEU A 395 -8.97 -8.31 -0.85
CA LEU A 395 -8.60 -9.38 -1.78
C LEU A 395 -8.94 -9.04 -3.25
N ASP A 396 -9.20 -7.77 -3.56
CA ASP A 396 -9.39 -7.33 -4.95
C ASP A 396 -8.03 -7.22 -5.67
N PRO A 397 -7.78 -8.01 -6.73
CA PRO A 397 -6.54 -7.95 -7.49
C PRO A 397 -6.35 -6.60 -8.21
N LEU A 398 -7.41 -5.89 -8.58
CA LEU A 398 -7.32 -4.58 -9.22
C LEU A 398 -6.80 -3.53 -8.24
N VAL A 399 -7.31 -3.56 -7.01
CA VAL A 399 -6.87 -2.67 -5.94
C VAL A 399 -5.40 -2.92 -5.58
N ALA A 400 -4.96 -4.19 -5.54
CA ALA A 400 -3.57 -4.55 -5.31
C ALA A 400 -2.65 -4.12 -6.47
N ALA A 401 -3.12 -4.28 -7.73
CA ALA A 401 -2.37 -3.83 -8.90
C ALA A 401 -2.17 -2.32 -8.89
N TRP A 402 -3.21 -1.56 -8.55
CA TRP A 402 -3.16 -0.10 -8.48
C TRP A 402 -2.23 0.40 -7.37
N ASN A 403 -2.40 -0.11 -6.12
CA ASN A 403 -1.71 0.43 -4.93
C ASN A 403 -0.26 -0.01 -4.78
N VAL A 404 0.05 -1.26 -5.14
CA VAL A 404 1.37 -1.87 -4.87
C VAL A 404 1.96 -2.64 -6.06
N GLY A 405 1.37 -2.49 -7.25
CA GLY A 405 1.90 -3.02 -8.50
C GLY A 405 1.93 -4.54 -8.58
N ILE A 406 0.89 -5.20 -8.09
CA ILE A 406 0.76 -6.66 -8.18
C ILE A 406 0.09 -7.04 -9.50
N ASP A 407 0.72 -7.93 -10.25
CA ASP A 407 0.06 -8.51 -11.43
C ASP A 407 -1.16 -9.33 -11.00
N PRO A 408 -2.36 -9.02 -11.52
CA PRO A 408 -3.57 -9.77 -11.20
C PRO A 408 -3.48 -11.28 -11.46
N GLN A 409 -2.66 -11.71 -12.41
CA GLN A 409 -2.43 -13.13 -12.68
C GLN A 409 -1.62 -13.83 -11.59
N GLN A 410 -0.71 -13.10 -10.92
CA GLN A 410 0.11 -13.62 -9.83
C GLN A 410 -0.56 -13.48 -8.46
N PHE A 411 -1.55 -12.58 -8.35
CA PHE A 411 -2.21 -12.24 -7.10
C PHE A 411 -2.77 -13.46 -6.34
N PRO A 412 -3.50 -14.43 -6.97
CA PRO A 412 -4.02 -15.59 -6.25
C PRO A 412 -2.92 -16.44 -5.61
N GLN A 413 -1.77 -16.58 -6.27
CA GLN A 413 -0.62 -17.32 -5.72
C GLN A 413 -0.03 -16.61 -4.51
N PHE A 414 0.15 -15.29 -4.56
CA PHE A 414 0.66 -14.52 -3.42
C PHE A 414 -0.28 -14.58 -2.22
N VAL A 415 -1.60 -14.52 -2.45
CA VAL A 415 -2.60 -14.70 -1.38
C VAL A 415 -2.49 -16.10 -0.76
N ALA A 416 -2.35 -17.15 -1.58
CA ALA A 416 -2.21 -18.51 -1.10
C ALA A 416 -0.93 -18.70 -0.27
N ASP A 417 0.19 -18.17 -0.74
CA ASP A 417 1.48 -18.23 -0.04
C ASP A 417 1.41 -17.53 1.33
N LEU A 418 0.84 -16.31 1.40
CA LEU A 418 0.71 -15.55 2.65
C LEU A 418 -0.25 -16.24 3.64
N LYS A 419 -1.29 -16.93 3.17
CA LYS A 419 -2.16 -17.77 4.01
C LYS A 419 -1.41 -18.99 4.55
N ALA A 420 -0.67 -19.69 3.70
CA ALA A 420 0.10 -20.88 4.06
C ALA A 420 1.19 -20.57 5.10
N ASN A 421 1.83 -19.40 4.98
CA ASN A 421 2.86 -18.93 5.92
C ASN A 421 2.28 -18.40 7.25
N GLY A 422 0.95 -18.28 7.38
CA GLY A 422 0.30 -17.73 8.57
C GLY A 422 0.39 -16.20 8.66
N ASP A 423 0.77 -15.51 7.58
CA ASP A 423 0.78 -14.05 7.52
C ASP A 423 -0.65 -13.47 7.49
N LEU A 424 -1.62 -14.24 6.96
CA LEU A 424 -3.04 -13.90 6.98
C LEU A 424 -3.80 -14.83 7.93
N GLN A 425 -4.61 -14.23 8.79
CA GLN A 425 -5.47 -14.93 9.75
C GLN A 425 -6.94 -14.66 9.46
N ALA A 426 -7.76 -15.71 9.49
CA ALA A 426 -9.19 -15.58 9.27
C ALA A 426 -9.88 -14.96 10.50
N LEU A 427 -10.81 -14.04 10.27
CA LEU A 427 -11.60 -13.38 11.32
C LEU A 427 -12.75 -14.24 11.89
N GLY A 428 -12.95 -15.43 11.32
CA GLY A 428 -14.05 -16.31 11.69
C GLY A 428 -15.33 -16.04 10.87
N GLY A 429 -16.07 -17.10 10.54
CA GLY A 429 -17.17 -17.01 9.57
C GLY A 429 -16.72 -16.46 8.21
N ASN A 430 -17.56 -15.64 7.59
CA ASN A 430 -17.24 -14.95 6.33
C ASN A 430 -16.70 -13.52 6.55
N ALA A 431 -16.18 -13.21 7.74
CA ALA A 431 -15.80 -11.83 8.10
C ALA A 431 -14.50 -11.32 7.43
N GLY A 432 -13.77 -12.17 6.71
CA GLY A 432 -12.57 -11.76 5.97
C GLY A 432 -11.25 -12.19 6.62
N TRP A 433 -10.17 -11.47 6.27
CA TRP A 433 -8.81 -11.77 6.68
C TRP A 433 -8.15 -10.54 7.29
N VAL A 434 -7.22 -10.76 8.22
CA VAL A 434 -6.35 -9.72 8.80
C VAL A 434 -4.90 -10.16 8.70
N HIS A 435 -3.99 -9.21 8.46
CA HIS A 435 -2.56 -9.49 8.49
C HIS A 435 -2.08 -9.69 9.94
N ARG A 436 -1.19 -10.68 10.17
CA ARG A 436 -0.69 -11.02 11.50
C ARG A 436 -0.03 -9.84 12.23
N ASP A 437 0.73 -8.98 11.51
CA ASP A 437 1.39 -7.82 12.13
C ASP A 437 0.37 -6.77 12.56
N ARG A 438 -0.71 -6.58 11.79
CA ARG A 438 -1.83 -5.70 12.18
C ARG A 438 -2.54 -6.22 13.42
N LEU A 439 -2.79 -7.53 13.46
CA LEU A 439 -3.40 -8.19 14.62
C LEU A 439 -2.50 -8.08 15.86
N GLN A 440 -1.18 -8.26 15.69
CA GLN A 440 -0.22 -8.09 16.79
C GLN A 440 -0.22 -6.65 17.31
N ALA A 441 -0.13 -5.66 16.42
CA ALA A 441 -0.18 -4.24 16.82
C ALA A 441 -1.49 -3.89 17.54
N LEU A 442 -2.62 -4.44 17.11
CA LEU A 442 -3.90 -4.29 17.80
C LEU A 442 -3.88 -4.95 19.19
N ALA A 443 -3.35 -6.16 19.29
CA ALA A 443 -3.22 -6.86 20.57
C ALA A 443 -2.36 -6.08 21.57
N ASP A 444 -1.25 -5.49 21.12
CA ASP A 444 -0.38 -4.66 21.98
C ASP A 444 -1.10 -3.37 22.44
N GLN A 445 -1.84 -2.71 21.55
CA GLN A 445 -2.67 -1.55 21.90
C GLN A 445 -3.79 -1.93 22.89
N MET A 446 -4.45 -3.06 22.69
CA MET A 446 -5.46 -3.59 23.61
C MET A 446 -4.85 -3.87 24.99
N LEU A 447 -3.70 -4.56 25.05
CA LEU A 447 -3.01 -4.86 26.31
C LEU A 447 -2.64 -3.57 27.07
N ALA A 448 -2.12 -2.57 26.38
CA ALA A 448 -1.81 -1.28 26.98
C ALA A 448 -3.07 -0.58 27.53
N ARG A 449 -4.18 -0.60 26.78
CA ARG A 449 -5.47 -0.04 27.21
C ARG A 449 -6.07 -0.81 28.39
N ILE A 450 -6.04 -2.13 28.34
CA ILE A 450 -6.48 -3.01 29.43
C ILE A 450 -5.66 -2.71 30.69
N ARG A 451 -4.33 -2.67 30.58
CA ARG A 451 -3.43 -2.34 31.69
C ARG A 451 -3.79 -1.00 32.35
N SER A 452 -3.93 0.05 31.55
CA SER A 452 -4.32 1.38 32.08
C SER A 452 -5.68 1.37 32.76
N THR A 453 -6.65 0.59 32.22
CA THR A 453 -8.00 0.45 32.77
C THR A 453 -8.01 -0.28 34.12
N VAL A 454 -7.18 -1.32 34.26
CA VAL A 454 -7.04 -2.07 35.52
C VAL A 454 -6.30 -1.23 36.54
N VAL A 455 -5.19 -0.58 36.16
CA VAL A 455 -4.40 0.30 37.05
C VAL A 455 -5.25 1.44 37.64
N ALA A 456 -6.15 2.02 36.84
CA ALA A 456 -7.07 3.07 37.31
C ALA A 456 -8.06 2.59 38.37
N ARG A 457 -8.20 1.26 38.56
CA ARG A 457 -9.12 0.62 39.52
C ARG A 457 -8.40 -0.22 40.58
N GLN A 458 -7.14 0.11 40.84
CA GLN A 458 -6.38 -0.53 41.93
C GLN A 458 -7.14 -0.43 43.27
N PRO A 459 -7.05 -1.47 44.12
CA PRO A 459 -6.07 -2.57 44.13
C PRO A 459 -6.47 -3.81 43.32
N ARG A 460 -7.55 -3.81 42.57
CA ARG A 460 -7.96 -4.94 41.72
C ARG A 460 -6.93 -5.18 40.62
N ARG A 461 -6.61 -6.45 40.36
CA ARG A 461 -5.71 -6.88 39.27
C ARG A 461 -6.45 -7.38 38.04
N SER A 462 -7.75 -7.62 38.20
CA SER A 462 -8.62 -8.15 37.16
C SER A 462 -9.96 -7.41 37.11
N LEU A 463 -10.61 -7.42 35.94
CA LEU A 463 -11.92 -6.84 35.68
C LEU A 463 -12.75 -7.75 34.78
N PRO A 464 -14.09 -7.62 34.82
CA PRO A 464 -14.96 -8.36 33.92
C PRO A 464 -14.61 -8.12 32.45
N ARG A 465 -14.65 -9.19 31.63
CA ARG A 465 -14.34 -9.14 30.18
C ARG A 465 -15.06 -8.01 29.46
N GLY A 466 -16.36 -7.82 29.72
CA GLY A 466 -17.16 -6.77 29.10
C GLY A 466 -16.64 -5.35 29.37
N VAL A 467 -16.14 -5.09 30.60
CA VAL A 467 -15.55 -3.80 30.96
C VAL A 467 -14.26 -3.54 30.17
N LEU A 468 -13.41 -4.56 30.02
CA LEU A 468 -12.14 -4.46 29.33
C LEU A 468 -12.35 -4.32 27.81
N LEU A 469 -13.24 -5.10 27.20
CA LEU A 469 -13.57 -4.97 25.78
C LEU A 469 -14.21 -3.60 25.47
N ASN A 470 -15.09 -3.11 26.36
CA ASN A 470 -15.71 -1.80 26.18
C ASN A 470 -14.65 -0.65 26.21
N ALA A 471 -13.61 -0.80 27.03
CA ALA A 471 -12.49 0.15 27.05
C ALA A 471 -11.70 0.15 25.73
N CYS A 472 -11.74 -0.94 24.95
CA CYS A 472 -11.02 -1.12 23.69
C CYS A 472 -11.88 -0.89 22.44
N GLN A 473 -13.19 -0.63 22.57
CA GLN A 473 -14.14 -0.58 21.44
C GLN A 473 -13.77 0.40 20.31
N ASN A 474 -13.01 1.45 20.63
CA ASN A 474 -12.57 2.45 19.66
C ASN A 474 -11.28 2.08 18.92
N LEU A 475 -10.66 0.92 19.20
CA LEU A 475 -9.41 0.50 18.58
C LEU A 475 -9.62 -0.22 17.25
N ALA A 476 -10.69 -1.01 17.14
CA ALA A 476 -11.04 -1.76 15.93
C ALA A 476 -12.48 -2.30 16.00
N GLY A 477 -12.95 -2.91 14.89
CA GLY A 477 -14.23 -3.60 14.83
C GLY A 477 -14.30 -4.84 15.75
N ALA A 478 -15.52 -5.23 16.16
CA ALA A 478 -15.74 -6.28 17.16
C ALA A 478 -15.05 -7.62 16.84
N SER A 479 -15.09 -8.07 15.58
CA SER A 479 -14.46 -9.35 15.16
C SER A 479 -12.94 -9.33 15.32
N LEU A 480 -12.30 -8.19 15.05
CA LEU A 480 -10.86 -8.00 15.25
C LEU A 480 -10.48 -7.96 16.73
N LEU A 481 -11.28 -7.25 17.54
CA LEU A 481 -11.09 -7.21 18.99
C LEU A 481 -11.21 -8.61 19.63
N GLU A 482 -12.16 -9.42 19.16
CA GLU A 482 -12.32 -10.80 19.61
C GLU A 482 -11.11 -11.68 19.24
N LEU A 483 -10.59 -11.53 18.03
CA LEU A 483 -9.42 -12.29 17.59
C LEU A 483 -8.17 -11.86 18.37
N ALA A 484 -7.96 -10.54 18.55
CA ALA A 484 -6.85 -10.02 19.36
C ALA A 484 -6.97 -10.44 20.84
N TRP A 485 -8.18 -10.47 21.39
CA TRP A 485 -8.43 -10.98 22.73
C TRP A 485 -8.01 -12.45 22.88
N LYS A 486 -8.40 -13.32 21.93
CA LYS A 486 -7.97 -14.71 21.90
C LYS A 486 -6.45 -14.84 21.83
N GLN A 487 -5.80 -14.02 20.99
CA GLN A 487 -4.35 -14.01 20.89
C GLN A 487 -3.67 -13.64 22.20
N LEU A 488 -4.18 -12.63 22.92
CA LEU A 488 -3.64 -12.21 24.21
C LEU A 488 -3.77 -13.31 25.26
N LEU A 489 -4.88 -14.07 25.26
CA LEU A 489 -5.07 -15.23 26.14
C LEU A 489 -4.15 -16.39 25.76
N THR A 490 -4.07 -16.74 24.48
CA THR A 490 -3.21 -17.85 24.00
C THR A 490 -1.73 -17.60 24.27
N ARG A 491 -1.30 -16.34 24.27
CA ARG A 491 0.08 -15.94 24.59
C ARG A 491 0.30 -15.64 26.07
N GLU A 492 -0.68 -15.89 26.91
CA GLU A 492 -0.63 -15.68 28.35
C GLU A 492 -0.32 -14.22 28.75
N HIS A 493 -0.58 -13.24 27.88
CA HIS A 493 -0.49 -11.82 28.22
C HIS A 493 -1.68 -11.35 29.05
N LEU A 494 -2.82 -12.02 28.90
CA LEU A 494 -3.99 -11.91 29.77
C LEU A 494 -4.23 -13.23 30.47
N VAL A 495 -4.56 -13.17 31.75
CA VAL A 495 -4.93 -14.33 32.57
C VAL A 495 -6.33 -14.18 33.12
N GLN A 496 -7.02 -15.30 33.30
CA GLN A 496 -8.31 -15.34 33.95
C GLN A 496 -8.13 -15.62 35.44
N VAL A 497 -8.68 -14.78 36.28
CA VAL A 497 -8.61 -14.89 37.74
C VAL A 497 -10.02 -14.74 38.29
N GLY A 498 -10.57 -15.77 38.92
CA GLY A 498 -11.89 -15.75 39.59
C GLY A 498 -13.05 -15.29 38.67
N GLY A 499 -13.00 -15.60 37.35
CA GLY A 499 -14.00 -15.20 36.38
C GLY A 499 -13.77 -13.81 35.73
N ASN A 500 -12.81 -13.05 36.20
CA ASN A 500 -12.34 -11.79 35.65
C ASN A 500 -11.07 -11.99 34.81
N PHE A 501 -10.58 -10.93 34.16
CA PHE A 501 -9.37 -10.97 33.34
C PHE A 501 -8.45 -9.80 33.69
N GLY A 502 -7.13 -10.03 33.65
CA GLY A 502 -6.13 -9.01 33.89
C GLY A 502 -4.81 -9.30 33.20
N PRO A 503 -3.90 -8.31 33.09
CA PRO A 503 -2.55 -8.54 32.57
C PRO A 503 -1.77 -9.50 33.48
N ALA A 504 -1.11 -10.50 32.88
CA ALA A 504 -0.40 -11.56 33.61
C ALA A 504 0.74 -11.03 34.50
N ASP A 505 1.42 -9.98 34.06
CA ASP A 505 2.58 -9.38 34.70
C ASP A 505 2.24 -8.20 35.63
N LEU A 506 0.95 -7.92 35.85
CA LEU A 506 0.55 -6.77 36.67
C LEU A 506 0.68 -7.09 38.17
N GLN A 507 1.72 -6.54 38.80
CA GLN A 507 1.86 -6.54 40.25
C GLN A 507 1.24 -5.26 40.82
N VAL A 508 0.37 -5.45 41.82
CA VAL A 508 -0.25 -4.33 42.52
C VAL A 508 0.32 -4.24 43.95
N ALA A 509 0.96 -3.13 44.23
CA ALA A 509 1.44 -2.83 45.58
C ALA A 509 0.28 -2.26 46.42
N LEU A 510 -0.19 -3.01 47.41
CA LEU A 510 -1.16 -2.50 48.37
C LEU A 510 -0.57 -1.39 49.24
N SER A 511 -1.32 -0.32 49.51
CA SER A 511 -0.95 0.70 50.48
C SER A 511 -0.89 0.13 51.90
N LYS A 512 -0.26 0.88 52.83
CA LYS A 512 -0.20 0.45 54.25
C LYS A 512 -1.60 0.22 54.83
N VAL A 513 -2.57 1.07 54.50
CA VAL A 513 -3.96 0.98 54.95
C VAL A 513 -4.62 -0.29 54.38
N GLN A 514 -4.44 -0.55 53.08
CA GLN A 514 -5.00 -1.72 52.40
C GLN A 514 -4.40 -3.02 52.95
N ARG A 515 -3.09 -3.06 53.22
CA ARG A 515 -2.43 -4.22 53.87
C ARG A 515 -2.96 -4.49 55.27
N THR A 516 -3.24 -3.46 56.04
CA THR A 516 -3.83 -3.58 57.39
C THR A 516 -5.26 -4.13 57.27
N LEU A 517 -6.09 -3.59 56.36
CA LEU A 517 -7.45 -4.03 56.13
C LEU A 517 -7.46 -5.52 55.68
N LEU A 518 -6.60 -5.90 54.74
CA LEU A 518 -6.46 -7.28 54.27
C LEU A 518 -6.16 -8.24 55.44
N ARG A 519 -5.22 -7.88 56.33
CA ARG A 519 -4.89 -8.69 57.50
C ARG A 519 -6.09 -8.84 58.45
N ASN A 520 -6.80 -7.76 58.71
CA ASN A 520 -7.96 -7.75 59.60
C ASN A 520 -9.12 -8.60 59.02
N VAL A 521 -9.34 -8.54 57.69
CA VAL A 521 -10.32 -9.39 57.01
C VAL A 521 -9.99 -10.85 57.18
N LEU A 522 -8.74 -11.24 56.91
CA LEU A 522 -8.32 -12.65 57.06
C LEU A 522 -8.44 -13.13 58.50
N GLN A 523 -8.05 -12.31 59.46
CA GLN A 523 -8.21 -12.65 60.89
C GLN A 523 -9.68 -12.89 61.22
N LYS A 524 -10.61 -12.03 60.78
CA LYS A 524 -12.04 -12.21 61.01
C LYS A 524 -12.61 -13.48 60.34
N MET A 525 -12.09 -13.83 59.16
CA MET A 525 -12.46 -15.05 58.46
C MET A 525 -11.95 -16.30 59.19
N GLU A 526 -10.73 -16.27 59.73
CA GLU A 526 -10.16 -17.35 60.57
C GLU A 526 -10.94 -17.53 61.88
N GLU A 527 -11.25 -16.43 62.58
CA GLU A 527 -12.07 -16.43 63.80
C GLU A 527 -13.46 -17.04 63.54
N GLY A 528 -14.05 -16.81 62.37
CA GLY A 528 -15.37 -17.32 61.97
C GLY A 528 -15.38 -18.80 61.60
N GLY A 529 -14.26 -19.38 61.17
CA GLY A 529 -14.11 -20.79 60.81
C GLY A 529 -15.17 -21.26 59.77
N LEU A 530 -16.05 -22.21 60.13
CA LEU A 530 -17.13 -22.70 59.26
C LEU A 530 -18.34 -21.77 59.17
N ALA A 531 -18.40 -20.72 60.03
CA ALA A 531 -19.44 -19.70 60.01
C ALA A 531 -18.85 -18.30 59.88
N PRO A 532 -18.07 -18.01 58.80
CA PRO A 532 -17.42 -16.72 58.64
C PRO A 532 -18.42 -15.58 58.48
N PRO A 533 -18.05 -14.35 58.88
CA PRO A 533 -18.92 -13.21 58.68
C PRO A 533 -19.14 -12.93 57.18
N THR A 534 -20.37 -12.53 56.85
CA THR A 534 -20.70 -12.05 55.49
C THR A 534 -20.02 -10.70 55.22
N GLU A 535 -19.96 -10.32 53.96
CA GLU A 535 -19.43 -9.02 53.52
C GLU A 535 -20.02 -7.83 54.31
N LYS A 536 -21.34 -7.84 54.53
CA LYS A 536 -22.01 -6.81 55.34
C LYS A 536 -21.59 -6.81 56.82
N GLU A 537 -21.42 -7.98 57.38
CA GLU A 537 -20.97 -8.13 58.78
C GLU A 537 -19.49 -7.79 58.93
N LEU A 538 -18.65 -8.09 57.93
CA LEU A 538 -17.27 -7.64 57.87
C LEU A 538 -17.17 -6.12 57.81
N ALA A 539 -17.98 -5.49 56.95
CA ALA A 539 -17.99 -4.02 56.83
C ALA A 539 -18.35 -3.37 58.18
N ALA A 540 -19.34 -3.89 58.88
CA ALA A 540 -19.73 -3.40 60.19
C ALA A 540 -18.67 -3.67 61.27
N ALA A 541 -18.11 -4.89 61.31
CA ALA A 541 -17.12 -5.30 62.33
C ALA A 541 -15.78 -4.60 62.19
N LEU A 542 -15.42 -4.17 60.96
CA LEU A 542 -14.16 -3.48 60.67
C LEU A 542 -14.35 -1.95 60.52
N GLU A 543 -15.59 -1.46 60.68
CA GLU A 543 -15.96 -0.03 60.53
C GLU A 543 -15.48 0.59 59.22
N VAL A 544 -15.57 -0.17 58.10
CA VAL A 544 -15.11 0.25 56.79
C VAL A 544 -16.29 0.41 55.82
N GLN A 545 -16.13 1.32 54.85
CA GLN A 545 -17.10 1.49 53.78
C GLN A 545 -17.11 0.25 52.86
N PRO A 546 -18.24 -0.05 52.20
CA PRO A 546 -18.38 -1.24 51.34
C PRO A 546 -17.34 -1.31 50.22
N ALA A 547 -17.08 -0.19 49.51
CA ALA A 547 -16.21 -0.17 48.35
C ALA A 547 -14.72 -0.52 48.63
N PRO A 548 -14.04 0.02 49.67
CA PRO A 548 -12.71 -0.43 50.08
C PRO A 548 -12.67 -1.92 50.50
N LEU A 549 -13.72 -2.40 51.18
CA LEU A 549 -13.80 -3.83 51.60
C LEU A 549 -13.95 -4.73 50.37
N GLU A 550 -14.87 -4.44 49.47
CA GLU A 550 -15.09 -5.18 48.22
C GLU A 550 -13.80 -5.28 47.40
N ALA A 551 -13.03 -4.20 47.34
CA ALA A 551 -11.76 -4.18 46.63
C ALA A 551 -10.74 -5.16 47.27
N ILE A 552 -10.66 -5.23 48.59
CA ILE A 552 -9.77 -6.16 49.31
C ILE A 552 -10.27 -7.62 49.20
N LEU A 553 -11.58 -7.86 49.35
CA LEU A 553 -12.17 -9.19 49.13
C LEU A 553 -11.87 -9.69 47.70
N THR A 554 -11.98 -8.83 46.69
CA THR A 554 -11.61 -9.19 45.32
C THR A 554 -10.14 -9.57 45.21
N VAL A 555 -9.22 -8.84 45.83
CA VAL A 555 -7.77 -9.17 45.85
C VAL A 555 -7.55 -10.54 46.54
N LEU A 556 -8.22 -10.80 47.66
CA LEU A 556 -8.10 -12.07 48.37
C LEU A 556 -8.65 -13.26 47.56
N VAL A 557 -9.68 -13.05 46.75
CA VAL A 557 -10.18 -14.03 45.78
C VAL A 557 -9.21 -14.22 44.62
N GLU A 558 -8.64 -13.13 44.09
CA GLU A 558 -7.60 -13.17 43.03
C GLU A 558 -6.32 -13.91 43.52
N ASP A 559 -5.99 -13.80 44.80
CA ASP A 559 -4.87 -14.51 45.45
C ASP A 559 -5.21 -15.94 45.92
N GLU A 560 -6.41 -16.41 45.58
CA GLU A 560 -6.92 -17.72 46.00
C GLU A 560 -6.95 -17.92 47.54
N ARG A 561 -6.87 -16.85 48.31
CA ARG A 561 -6.94 -16.86 49.77
C ARG A 561 -8.37 -16.86 50.29
N LEU A 562 -9.34 -16.48 49.47
CA LEU A 562 -10.77 -16.60 49.76
C LEU A 562 -11.48 -17.22 48.55
N ILE A 563 -12.49 -18.05 48.83
CA ILE A 563 -13.35 -18.65 47.83
C ILE A 563 -14.76 -18.05 47.97
N PRO A 564 -15.33 -17.41 46.94
CA PRO A 564 -16.68 -16.88 46.99
C PRO A 564 -17.71 -17.99 46.83
N LEU A 565 -18.71 -18.05 47.71
CA LEU A 565 -19.85 -18.93 47.62
C LEU A 565 -21.15 -18.23 47.14
N GLY A 566 -21.02 -17.00 46.63
CA GLY A 566 -22.13 -16.14 46.20
C GLY A 566 -22.82 -15.41 47.37
N LYS A 567 -23.66 -14.42 47.01
CA LYS A 567 -24.47 -13.62 47.96
C LYS A 567 -23.68 -12.97 49.11
N GLY A 568 -22.40 -12.60 48.88
CA GLY A 568 -21.53 -11.96 49.87
C GLY A 568 -20.95 -12.92 50.90
N PHE A 569 -20.92 -14.23 50.62
CA PHE A 569 -20.25 -15.27 51.43
C PHE A 569 -18.87 -15.58 50.84
N TYR A 570 -17.86 -15.54 51.68
CA TYR A 570 -16.48 -15.90 51.37
C TYR A 570 -15.96 -16.89 52.41
N TYR A 571 -15.15 -17.83 51.98
CA TYR A 571 -14.54 -18.82 52.86
C TYR A 571 -13.06 -18.95 52.60
N LEU A 572 -12.30 -19.29 53.66
CA LEU A 572 -10.92 -19.73 53.52
C LEU A 572 -10.89 -21.15 52.91
N PRO A 573 -9.89 -21.45 52.03
CA PRO A 573 -9.75 -22.80 51.47
C PRO A 573 -9.73 -23.91 52.50
N GLU A 574 -9.01 -23.71 53.62
CA GLU A 574 -8.91 -24.67 54.71
C GLU A 574 -10.26 -24.90 55.40
N ALA A 575 -11.06 -23.86 55.57
CA ALA A 575 -12.39 -23.97 56.13
C ALA A 575 -13.34 -24.76 55.21
N LEU A 576 -13.25 -24.56 53.89
CA LEU A 576 -14.03 -25.35 52.94
C LEU A 576 -13.60 -26.81 52.87
N GLU A 577 -12.31 -27.10 52.96
CA GLU A 577 -11.83 -28.46 53.00
C GLU A 577 -12.33 -29.18 54.28
N ARG A 578 -12.27 -28.50 55.40
CA ARG A 578 -12.86 -29.02 56.65
C ARG A 578 -14.37 -29.25 56.55
N ALA A 579 -15.08 -28.32 55.90
CA ALA A 579 -16.51 -28.49 55.62
C ALA A 579 -16.77 -29.68 54.71
N ARG A 580 -15.90 -29.92 53.71
CA ARG A 580 -15.96 -31.08 52.81
C ARG A 580 -15.77 -32.40 53.58
N GLU A 581 -14.75 -32.48 54.42
CA GLU A 581 -14.48 -33.64 55.24
C GLU A 581 -15.70 -34.00 56.10
N LEU A 582 -16.28 -33.06 56.82
CA LEU A 582 -17.47 -33.28 57.66
C LEU A 582 -18.71 -33.68 56.83
N CYS A 583 -18.86 -33.09 55.63
CA CYS A 583 -19.93 -33.45 54.71
C CYS A 583 -19.81 -34.89 54.23
N VAL A 584 -18.62 -35.29 53.77
CA VAL A 584 -18.33 -36.64 53.31
C VAL A 584 -18.54 -37.66 54.47
N ALA A 585 -18.03 -37.38 55.68
CA ALA A 585 -18.21 -38.22 56.85
C ALA A 585 -19.69 -38.44 57.20
N ARG A 586 -20.52 -37.39 57.13
CA ARG A 586 -21.98 -37.52 57.40
C ARG A 586 -22.69 -38.30 56.29
N LEU A 587 -22.37 -38.00 54.98
CA LEU A 587 -23.00 -38.65 53.83
C LEU A 587 -22.56 -40.11 53.64
N SER A 588 -21.43 -40.55 54.18
CA SER A 588 -20.99 -41.94 54.21
C SER A 588 -21.89 -42.80 55.08
N GLN A 589 -22.64 -42.19 55.99
CA GLN A 589 -23.62 -42.88 56.83
C GLN A 589 -25.00 -43.01 56.18
N GLY A 590 -25.17 -42.39 54.99
CA GLY A 590 -26.40 -42.39 54.22
C GLY A 590 -26.80 -40.98 53.76
N PRO A 591 -27.80 -40.88 52.85
CA PRO A 591 -28.33 -39.61 52.42
C PRO A 591 -28.73 -38.70 53.57
N ALA A 592 -28.50 -37.40 53.45
CA ALA A 592 -28.80 -36.43 54.50
C ALA A 592 -29.58 -35.23 53.96
N THR A 593 -30.40 -34.66 54.82
CA THR A 593 -31.07 -33.37 54.56
C THR A 593 -30.10 -32.21 54.76
N VAL A 594 -30.48 -31.01 54.23
CA VAL A 594 -29.72 -29.76 54.49
C VAL A 594 -29.61 -29.46 55.97
N SER A 595 -30.64 -29.83 56.77
CA SER A 595 -30.62 -29.64 58.24
C SER A 595 -29.55 -30.50 58.88
N GLU A 596 -29.48 -31.79 58.55
CA GLU A 596 -28.49 -32.71 59.10
C GLU A 596 -27.05 -32.37 58.68
N LEU A 597 -26.82 -31.88 57.45
CA LEU A 597 -25.52 -31.40 57.05
C LEU A 597 -25.15 -30.12 57.80
N ARG A 598 -26.07 -29.18 57.95
CA ARG A 598 -25.90 -27.99 58.76
C ARG A 598 -25.49 -28.34 60.22
N ASP A 599 -26.17 -29.31 60.85
CA ASP A 599 -25.89 -29.74 62.22
C ASP A 599 -24.52 -30.41 62.29
N ALA A 600 -24.10 -31.19 61.28
CA ALA A 600 -22.76 -31.72 61.14
C ALA A 600 -21.64 -30.69 61.06
N TRP A 601 -21.92 -29.55 60.38
CA TRP A 601 -21.01 -28.39 60.31
C TRP A 601 -21.08 -27.51 61.56
N GLY A 602 -22.09 -27.60 62.37
CA GLY A 602 -22.32 -26.72 63.52
C GLY A 602 -22.64 -25.27 63.11
N VAL A 603 -23.28 -25.05 61.93
CA VAL A 603 -23.53 -23.74 61.40
C VAL A 603 -25.03 -23.41 61.33
N SER A 604 -25.36 -22.12 61.20
CA SER A 604 -26.73 -21.68 60.99
C SER A 604 -27.21 -21.97 59.56
N ARG A 605 -28.54 -21.92 59.33
CA ARG A 605 -29.13 -22.06 57.98
C ARG A 605 -28.54 -21.09 56.95
N LYS A 606 -28.13 -19.90 57.41
CA LYS A 606 -27.50 -18.83 56.62
C LYS A 606 -26.22 -19.31 55.90
N HIS A 607 -25.40 -20.14 56.58
CA HIS A 607 -24.15 -20.69 56.07
C HIS A 607 -24.32 -22.09 55.45
N GLY A 608 -25.23 -22.90 55.97
CA GLY A 608 -25.46 -24.24 55.49
C GLY A 608 -25.97 -24.35 54.06
N ILE A 609 -26.82 -23.40 53.62
CA ILE A 609 -27.33 -23.38 52.23
C ILE A 609 -26.20 -23.08 51.21
N PRO A 610 -25.42 -22.00 51.35
CA PRO A 610 -24.30 -21.71 50.44
C PRO A 610 -23.25 -22.85 50.38
N LEU A 611 -22.94 -23.49 51.51
CA LEU A 611 -22.04 -24.65 51.54
C LEU A 611 -22.60 -25.83 50.73
N CYS A 612 -23.89 -26.13 50.90
CA CYS A 612 -24.55 -27.16 50.12
C CYS A 612 -24.56 -26.87 48.62
N GLU A 613 -24.91 -25.65 48.22
CA GLU A 613 -24.92 -25.21 46.82
C GLU A 613 -23.49 -25.29 46.22
N TYR A 614 -22.48 -24.89 46.95
CA TYR A 614 -21.09 -24.98 46.56
C TYR A 614 -20.62 -26.41 46.30
N PHE A 615 -20.92 -27.35 47.23
CA PHE A 615 -20.56 -28.74 47.09
C PHE A 615 -21.36 -29.46 46.00
N ASP A 616 -22.64 -29.10 45.79
CA ASP A 616 -23.45 -29.58 44.67
C ASP A 616 -22.79 -29.14 43.32
N ALA A 617 -22.40 -27.87 43.20
CA ALA A 617 -21.77 -27.31 41.99
C ALA A 617 -20.38 -27.93 41.68
N ARG A 618 -19.68 -28.44 42.74
CA ARG A 618 -18.37 -29.11 42.61
C ARG A 618 -18.48 -30.62 42.44
N GLY A 619 -19.70 -31.19 42.42
CA GLY A 619 -19.91 -32.63 42.29
C GLY A 619 -19.58 -33.45 43.55
N VAL A 620 -19.23 -32.80 44.65
CA VAL A 620 -18.99 -33.47 45.94
C VAL A 620 -20.31 -34.06 46.46
N THR A 621 -21.40 -33.37 46.26
CA THR A 621 -22.74 -33.82 46.60
C THR A 621 -23.67 -33.76 45.38
N VAL A 622 -24.70 -34.65 45.39
CA VAL A 622 -25.76 -34.65 44.37
C VAL A 622 -27.11 -34.57 45.07
N ARG A 623 -27.93 -33.63 44.64
CA ARG A 623 -29.27 -33.42 45.15
C ARG A 623 -30.23 -34.51 44.64
N ALA A 624 -30.92 -35.18 45.55
CA ALA A 624 -31.95 -36.16 45.25
C ALA A 624 -33.23 -35.80 46.05
N GLY A 625 -34.09 -34.93 45.49
CA GLY A 625 -35.24 -34.35 46.18
C GLY A 625 -34.79 -33.42 47.31
N ASP A 626 -35.23 -33.69 48.54
CA ASP A 626 -34.84 -32.95 49.74
C ASP A 626 -33.55 -33.46 50.39
N LEU A 627 -33.03 -34.57 49.89
CA LEU A 627 -31.81 -35.20 50.38
C LEU A 627 -30.61 -34.89 49.46
N ARG A 628 -29.41 -35.01 50.04
CA ARG A 628 -28.14 -35.02 49.30
C ARG A 628 -27.43 -36.37 49.51
N LYS A 629 -26.73 -36.81 48.46
CA LYS A 629 -25.89 -38.00 48.45
C LYS A 629 -24.49 -37.61 48.03
N LEU A 630 -23.49 -38.45 48.33
CA LEU A 630 -22.16 -38.29 47.80
C LEU A 630 -22.20 -38.32 46.26
N GLY A 631 -21.48 -37.42 45.61
CA GLY A 631 -21.21 -37.45 44.19
C GLY A 631 -20.38 -38.69 43.83
N SER A 632 -20.62 -39.20 42.61
CA SER A 632 -19.81 -40.31 42.07
C SER A 632 -18.45 -39.76 41.63
N HIS A 633 -17.46 -39.81 42.49
CA HIS A 633 -16.06 -39.72 42.14
C HIS A 633 -15.34 -40.94 42.65
#